data_97f3eb1209eed45dc245900a65b1f8a8
#
_entry.id   97f3eb1209eed45dc245900a65b1f8a8
#
_cell.length_a   1.000
_cell.length_b   1.000
_cell.length_c   1.000
_cell.angle_alpha   90.00
_cell.angle_beta   90.00
_cell.angle_gamma   90.00
#
_symmetry.space_group_name_H-M   'P 1'
#
loop_
_entity.id
_entity.type
_entity.pdbx_description
1 polymer ?
#
loop_
_entity_poly.entity_id
_entity_poly.type
_entity_poly.pdbx_seq_one_letter_code
_entity_poly.pdbx_strand_id
1 'polypeptide(L)'
;MSNKNNNYDIIFAGWGASTCILLIEMSKQFLLNDKKILILEPSEKTENDKTFCFWANKLDNIYQDYESLISHRWNKIRINNNKSSSIKPIEYFHINSSDLYDWVKKLCLEHKIEHKREKVLRVESVNSLNIETSENNYSAEWVFDSRPPDLRNLKDDKFNISQSFFGLKVELNEYQLETDVYHMMDFRVPQEGATQFVYILPYSQKTALIELTRFGKKLINQDEAKNTLNDFIEKYFGPYQIIESEKGVIPMSSILPEQKSDEKIVNIGTRAGNVKPSTGYAFKNMYNHSKLICKNGKLKSRKVRVNKRFLFYDQLLLIILTIWPLKGKLIFERLFKIKSSGFILKFLDEKTSILEDMSMFLKLQIWIFIKSALFWFYWKIKKTMIPILMVLYLLVDQTRSSSDLLNLSQSNLVVIALGLLFIGIPHGALDHLIGVFPNGSKKITFKFILAYLSLMLIILLIWIYAPLIALLFFILYSAWHFGQAETQNWNISSNFISFVWGIILLSSLFLIHFDEFREILSILGIELVENSKIHYQLIGNSILIIPLFYALVKRHIEWLVILIFLFLSNYESLLLTFGLYFVFQHSRIGWKHLKSKLQKSNFKMFKEALPFNLGAILLYLTSVYVLKLNPEEGLAYFFIFLSAISFPHVLFMHVFYQKN
;
A
#
# COMPACT_ATOMS: atom_id res chain seq x y z
N MET A 1 29.70 -24.00 11.78
CA MET A 1 29.08 -25.13 12.50
C MET A 1 27.68 -24.66 12.95
N SER A 2 26.61 -25.09 12.31
CA SER A 2 25.24 -24.76 12.74
C SER A 2 24.95 -25.54 14.02
N ASN A 3 24.71 -24.82 15.11
CA ASN A 3 24.30 -25.40 16.37
C ASN A 3 23.02 -26.23 16.18
N LYS A 4 23.11 -27.57 16.27
CA LYS A 4 21.97 -28.50 16.17
C LYS A 4 20.83 -28.20 17.17
N ASN A 5 21.06 -27.36 18.18
CA ASN A 5 20.09 -27.01 19.21
C ASN A 5 19.07 -25.91 18.82
N ASN A 6 19.27 -25.18 17.73
CA ASN A 6 18.43 -24.02 17.35
C ASN A 6 17.41 -24.36 16.24
N ASN A 7 17.11 -25.64 16.05
CA ASN A 7 16.11 -26.08 15.06
C ASN A 7 14.81 -26.51 15.77
N TYR A 8 13.68 -25.98 15.29
CA TYR A 8 12.34 -26.18 15.84
C TYR A 8 11.36 -26.62 14.74
N ASP A 9 10.29 -27.30 15.12
CA ASP A 9 9.19 -27.56 14.19
C ASP A 9 8.38 -26.28 13.97
N ILE A 10 8.16 -25.50 15.05
CA ILE A 10 7.32 -24.31 15.01
C ILE A 10 7.97 -23.19 15.83
N ILE A 11 8.03 -21.98 15.25
CA ILE A 11 8.44 -20.77 15.99
C ILE A 11 7.31 -19.72 15.90
N PHE A 12 6.97 -19.16 17.07
CA PHE A 12 6.11 -17.99 17.18
C PHE A 12 6.97 -16.74 17.39
N ALA A 13 6.87 -15.78 16.47
CA ALA A 13 7.50 -14.47 16.59
C ALA A 13 6.51 -13.48 17.22
N GLY A 14 6.62 -13.29 18.52
CA GLY A 14 5.72 -12.52 19.36
C GLY A 14 4.71 -13.36 20.16
N TRP A 15 4.37 -12.89 21.35
CA TRP A 15 3.41 -13.53 22.28
C TRP A 15 2.26 -12.58 22.60
N GLY A 16 1.46 -12.23 21.58
CA GLY A 16 0.22 -11.46 21.74
C GLY A 16 -1.02 -12.36 21.74
N ALA A 17 -2.21 -11.74 21.80
CA ALA A 17 -3.50 -12.45 21.78
C ALA A 17 -3.61 -13.46 20.63
N SER A 18 -3.15 -13.12 19.43
CA SER A 18 -3.22 -14.01 18.27
C SER A 18 -2.38 -15.27 18.43
N THR A 19 -1.21 -15.18 19.06
CA THR A 19 -0.38 -16.34 19.41
C THR A 19 -1.09 -17.19 20.46
N CYS A 20 -1.65 -16.58 21.49
CA CYS A 20 -2.41 -17.31 22.53
C CYS A 20 -3.61 -18.06 21.92
N ILE A 21 -4.41 -17.38 21.13
CA ILE A 21 -5.60 -17.94 20.49
C ILE A 21 -5.22 -19.12 19.56
N LEU A 22 -4.11 -18.97 18.80
CA LEU A 22 -3.64 -20.01 17.90
C LEU A 22 -3.11 -21.22 18.65
N LEU A 23 -2.36 -21.05 19.73
CA LEU A 23 -1.86 -22.15 20.58
C LEU A 23 -3.00 -22.92 21.25
N ILE A 24 -4.03 -22.22 21.74
CA ILE A 24 -5.24 -22.85 22.29
C ILE A 24 -5.95 -23.69 21.21
N GLU A 25 -6.09 -23.16 20.00
CA GLU A 25 -6.72 -23.90 18.92
C GLU A 25 -5.88 -25.11 18.46
N MET A 26 -4.54 -24.95 18.40
CA MET A 26 -3.62 -26.05 18.09
C MET A 26 -3.69 -27.16 19.13
N SER A 27 -3.78 -26.82 20.42
CA SER A 27 -3.94 -27.80 21.52
C SER A 27 -5.23 -28.58 21.36
N LYS A 28 -6.37 -27.91 21.09
CA LYS A 28 -7.66 -28.56 20.85
C LYS A 28 -7.66 -29.56 19.69
N GLN A 29 -6.77 -29.36 18.71
CA GLN A 29 -6.64 -30.21 17.55
C GLN A 29 -5.41 -31.15 17.59
N PHE A 30 -4.79 -31.31 18.76
CA PHE A 30 -3.62 -32.17 19.00
C PHE A 30 -2.40 -31.84 18.12
N LEU A 31 -2.30 -30.59 17.62
CA LEU A 31 -1.23 -30.13 16.73
C LEU A 31 0.05 -29.73 17.46
N LEU A 32 0.02 -29.70 18.80
CA LEU A 32 1.20 -29.42 19.65
C LEU A 32 1.96 -30.70 20.03
N ASN A 33 1.34 -31.88 19.89
CA ASN A 33 1.93 -33.15 20.33
C ASN A 33 3.20 -33.47 19.52
N ASP A 34 4.24 -33.91 20.21
CA ASP A 34 5.53 -34.33 19.65
C ASP A 34 6.23 -33.27 18.79
N LYS A 35 5.92 -31.99 19.05
CA LYS A 35 6.52 -30.83 18.35
C LYS A 35 7.47 -30.07 19.25
N LYS A 36 8.65 -29.73 18.71
CA LYS A 36 9.58 -28.81 19.33
C LYS A 36 9.18 -27.38 18.96
N ILE A 37 8.63 -26.62 19.93
CA ILE A 37 8.02 -25.32 19.72
C ILE A 37 8.76 -24.24 20.51
N LEU A 38 9.00 -23.08 19.89
CA LEU A 38 9.63 -21.93 20.52
C LEU A 38 8.75 -20.68 20.37
N ILE A 39 8.60 -19.94 21.45
CA ILE A 39 8.04 -18.58 21.45
C ILE A 39 9.17 -17.58 21.66
N LEU A 40 9.29 -16.60 20.80
CA LEU A 40 10.25 -15.49 20.87
C LEU A 40 9.51 -14.20 21.21
N GLU A 41 9.63 -13.74 22.45
CA GLU A 41 8.96 -12.54 22.97
C GLU A 41 9.81 -11.89 24.06
N PRO A 42 10.17 -10.60 23.97
CA PRO A 42 11.01 -9.95 24.98
C PRO A 42 10.34 -9.79 26.34
N SER A 43 9.01 -9.78 26.46
CA SER A 43 8.29 -9.61 27.73
C SER A 43 7.85 -10.94 28.35
N GLU A 44 7.72 -10.97 29.68
CA GLU A 44 7.25 -12.17 30.42
C GLU A 44 5.75 -12.38 30.40
N LYS A 45 4.98 -11.42 29.92
CA LYS A 45 3.51 -11.48 29.89
C LYS A 45 2.90 -11.82 31.26
N THR A 46 3.36 -11.11 32.29
CA THR A 46 2.85 -11.27 33.66
C THR A 46 1.80 -10.22 34.03
N GLU A 47 1.76 -9.12 33.27
CA GLU A 47 0.88 -7.99 33.56
C GLU A 47 -0.43 -8.09 32.78
N ASN A 48 -1.47 -7.46 33.33
CA ASN A 48 -2.76 -7.25 32.62
C ASN A 48 -2.64 -6.02 31.70
N ASP A 49 -1.80 -6.15 30.66
CA ASP A 49 -1.36 -5.05 29.79
C ASP A 49 -2.36 -4.69 28.68
N LYS A 50 -3.42 -5.50 28.50
CA LYS A 50 -4.44 -5.33 27.44
C LYS A 50 -5.82 -5.74 27.91
N THR A 51 -6.81 -5.01 27.42
CA THR A 51 -8.22 -5.32 27.59
C THR A 51 -8.76 -6.00 26.33
N PHE A 52 -9.14 -7.28 26.42
CA PHE A 52 -9.70 -8.02 25.30
C PHE A 52 -11.22 -8.11 25.41
N CYS A 53 -11.90 -7.53 24.43
CA CYS A 53 -13.36 -7.56 24.39
C CYS A 53 -13.89 -8.14 23.06
N PHE A 54 -15.03 -8.83 23.14
CA PHE A 54 -15.76 -9.30 21.99
C PHE A 54 -17.25 -9.44 22.31
N TRP A 55 -18.10 -9.37 21.30
CA TRP A 55 -19.54 -9.67 21.45
C TRP A 55 -19.86 -11.01 20.77
N ALA A 56 -20.73 -11.76 21.42
CA ALA A 56 -21.17 -13.05 20.90
C ALA A 56 -22.55 -13.44 21.49
N ASN A 57 -23.21 -14.40 20.85
CA ASN A 57 -24.28 -15.15 21.48
C ASN A 57 -23.64 -16.27 22.33
N LYS A 58 -24.28 -16.67 23.42
CA LYS A 58 -23.81 -17.82 24.24
C LYS A 58 -23.76 -19.15 23.49
N LEU A 59 -24.47 -19.26 22.37
CA LEU A 59 -24.40 -20.42 21.47
C LEU A 59 -23.24 -20.36 20.48
N ASP A 60 -22.57 -19.22 20.37
CA ASP A 60 -21.41 -19.09 19.46
C ASP A 60 -20.20 -19.84 20.03
N ASN A 61 -19.49 -20.58 19.17
CA ASN A 61 -18.30 -21.36 19.58
C ASN A 61 -17.25 -20.51 20.31
N ILE A 62 -17.08 -19.23 19.94
CA ILE A 62 -16.13 -18.36 20.61
C ILE A 62 -16.50 -18.11 22.07
N TYR A 63 -17.77 -18.01 22.42
CA TYR A 63 -18.21 -17.91 23.82
C TYR A 63 -17.87 -19.21 24.56
N GLN A 64 -18.28 -20.35 24.03
CA GLN A 64 -18.05 -21.68 24.64
C GLN A 64 -16.56 -21.96 24.85
N ASP A 65 -15.72 -21.57 23.87
CA ASP A 65 -14.28 -21.80 23.90
C ASP A 65 -13.56 -20.92 24.96
N TYR A 66 -14.13 -19.78 25.34
CA TYR A 66 -13.49 -18.80 26.25
C TYR A 66 -14.35 -18.48 27.48
N GLU A 67 -15.46 -19.18 27.72
CA GLU A 67 -16.38 -18.91 28.86
C GLU A 67 -15.66 -18.86 30.21
N SER A 68 -14.71 -19.75 30.45
CA SER A 68 -13.93 -19.81 31.69
C SER A 68 -13.00 -18.62 31.94
N LEU A 69 -12.68 -17.84 30.89
CA LEU A 69 -11.84 -16.65 30.97
C LEU A 69 -12.64 -15.35 31.05
N ILE A 70 -13.97 -15.41 30.87
CA ILE A 70 -14.80 -14.20 30.85
C ILE A 70 -14.88 -13.65 32.27
N SER A 71 -14.24 -12.49 32.48
CA SER A 71 -14.26 -11.78 33.77
C SER A 71 -15.50 -10.92 33.96
N HIS A 72 -15.98 -10.27 32.89
CA HIS A 72 -17.14 -9.37 32.92
C HIS A 72 -17.99 -9.51 31.65
N ARG A 73 -19.28 -9.14 31.78
CA ARG A 73 -20.26 -9.17 30.67
C ARG A 73 -21.28 -8.05 30.78
N TRP A 74 -21.67 -7.52 29.61
CA TRP A 74 -22.70 -6.47 29.53
C TRP A 74 -23.72 -6.85 28.46
N ASN A 75 -24.96 -6.58 28.72
CA ASN A 75 -26.06 -6.90 27.79
C ASN A 75 -26.81 -5.63 27.33
N LYS A 76 -26.33 -4.45 27.73
CA LYS A 76 -26.83 -3.15 27.30
C LYS A 76 -25.66 -2.24 26.88
N ILE A 77 -25.92 -1.38 25.91
CA ILE A 77 -25.01 -0.38 25.38
C ILE A 77 -25.54 1.02 25.59
N ARG A 78 -24.64 1.96 25.89
CA ARG A 78 -24.96 3.40 26.02
C ARG A 78 -24.05 4.22 25.12
N ILE A 79 -24.62 5.26 24.51
CA ILE A 79 -23.89 6.26 23.71
C ILE A 79 -24.19 7.62 24.37
N ASN A 80 -23.12 8.38 24.66
CA ASN A 80 -23.22 9.61 25.45
C ASN A 80 -23.95 9.34 26.78
N ASN A 81 -24.86 10.25 27.17
CA ASN A 81 -25.77 10.10 28.32
C ASN A 81 -27.18 9.65 27.90
N ASN A 82 -27.33 9.01 26.73
CA ASN A 82 -28.61 8.54 26.27
C ASN A 82 -29.10 7.33 27.09
N LYS A 83 -30.38 7.01 26.96
CA LYS A 83 -30.95 5.79 27.55
C LYS A 83 -30.20 4.56 26.97
N SER A 84 -29.83 3.64 27.84
CA SER A 84 -29.20 2.38 27.44
C SER A 84 -30.14 1.52 26.58
N SER A 85 -29.61 0.80 25.62
CA SER A 85 -30.36 -0.12 24.77
C SER A 85 -29.85 -1.56 24.92
N SER A 86 -30.79 -2.52 24.99
CA SER A 86 -30.43 -3.95 25.05
C SER A 86 -29.79 -4.42 23.74
N ILE A 87 -28.80 -5.28 23.89
CA ILE A 87 -28.15 -5.98 22.75
C ILE A 87 -28.48 -7.48 22.73
N LYS A 88 -29.33 -7.96 23.66
CA LYS A 88 -29.75 -9.39 23.69
C LYS A 88 -30.30 -9.84 22.32
N PRO A 89 -30.04 -11.09 21.88
CA PRO A 89 -29.42 -12.21 22.62
C PRO A 89 -27.87 -12.17 22.62
N ILE A 90 -27.24 -11.12 22.08
CA ILE A 90 -25.78 -10.91 22.11
C ILE A 90 -25.43 -10.27 23.46
N GLU A 91 -24.26 -10.61 23.98
CA GLU A 91 -23.64 -9.94 25.11
C GLU A 91 -22.22 -9.51 24.73
N TYR A 92 -21.71 -8.49 25.41
CA TYR A 92 -20.34 -8.01 25.27
C TYR A 92 -19.51 -8.57 26.41
N PHE A 93 -18.42 -9.23 26.10
CA PHE A 93 -17.59 -9.98 27.04
C PHE A 93 -16.20 -9.38 27.15
N HIS A 94 -15.64 -9.45 28.34
CA HIS A 94 -14.29 -9.00 28.66
C HIS A 94 -13.45 -10.17 29.16
N ILE A 95 -12.21 -10.24 28.68
CA ILE A 95 -11.15 -11.17 29.12
C ILE A 95 -9.95 -10.32 29.54
N ASN A 96 -9.40 -10.56 30.74
CA ASN A 96 -8.12 -10.00 31.15
C ASN A 96 -7.00 -10.62 30.33
N SER A 97 -6.04 -9.82 29.91
CA SER A 97 -4.88 -10.38 29.18
C SER A 97 -4.03 -11.32 30.03
N SER A 98 -3.90 -11.05 31.31
CA SER A 98 -3.22 -11.94 32.28
C SER A 98 -3.83 -13.34 32.29
N ASP A 99 -5.17 -13.47 32.36
CA ASP A 99 -5.85 -14.76 32.43
C ASP A 99 -5.62 -15.58 31.14
N LEU A 100 -5.63 -14.92 29.97
CA LEU A 100 -5.33 -15.54 28.70
C LEU A 100 -3.87 -15.99 28.63
N TYR A 101 -2.93 -15.16 29.11
CA TYR A 101 -1.51 -15.51 29.13
C TYR A 101 -1.25 -16.68 30.10
N ASP A 102 -1.86 -16.69 31.26
CA ASP A 102 -1.69 -17.75 32.25
C ASP A 102 -2.26 -19.10 31.77
N TRP A 103 -3.37 -19.08 31.04
CA TRP A 103 -3.84 -20.30 30.36
C TRP A 103 -2.78 -20.83 29.39
N VAL A 104 -2.24 -19.97 28.53
CA VAL A 104 -1.24 -20.39 27.55
C VAL A 104 0.08 -20.80 28.20
N LYS A 105 0.49 -20.20 29.32
CA LYS A 105 1.65 -20.66 30.11
C LYS A 105 1.47 -22.10 30.60
N LYS A 106 0.26 -22.47 31.08
CA LYS A 106 -0.05 -23.85 31.45
C LYS A 106 0.11 -24.78 30.26
N LEU A 107 -0.45 -24.43 29.08
CA LEU A 107 -0.24 -25.21 27.85
C LEU A 107 1.24 -25.32 27.46
N CYS A 108 2.02 -24.26 27.63
CA CYS A 108 3.46 -24.29 27.38
C CYS A 108 4.20 -25.29 28.28
N LEU A 109 3.82 -25.39 29.55
CA LEU A 109 4.36 -26.38 30.48
C LEU A 109 3.96 -27.81 30.10
N GLU A 110 2.68 -28.05 29.78
CA GLU A 110 2.14 -29.35 29.39
C GLU A 110 2.80 -29.91 28.12
N HIS A 111 3.03 -29.05 27.13
CA HIS A 111 3.60 -29.42 25.82
C HIS A 111 5.11 -29.11 25.71
N LYS A 112 5.78 -28.70 26.80
CA LYS A 112 7.24 -28.39 26.83
C LYS A 112 7.62 -27.34 25.79
N ILE A 113 6.77 -26.32 25.57
CA ILE A 113 7.02 -25.20 24.67
C ILE A 113 8.04 -24.26 25.31
N GLU A 114 9.13 -24.00 24.61
CA GLU A 114 10.18 -23.08 25.08
C GLU A 114 9.77 -21.63 24.89
N HIS A 115 10.08 -20.76 25.86
CA HIS A 115 9.99 -19.29 25.70
C HIS A 115 11.37 -18.68 25.90
N LYS A 116 11.79 -17.82 24.95
CA LYS A 116 13.01 -17.04 25.05
C LYS A 116 12.71 -15.54 24.95
N ARG A 117 13.35 -14.76 25.83
CA ARG A 117 13.19 -13.32 25.91
C ARG A 117 14.04 -12.60 24.87
N GLU A 118 13.80 -12.90 23.62
CA GLU A 118 14.55 -12.35 22.50
C GLU A 118 13.63 -11.57 21.56
N LYS A 119 14.15 -10.46 21.04
CA LYS A 119 13.44 -9.65 20.04
C LYS A 119 13.75 -10.19 18.65
N VAL A 120 12.72 -10.63 17.92
CA VAL A 120 12.87 -11.04 16.54
C VAL A 120 13.11 -9.82 15.64
N LEU A 121 14.24 -9.81 14.95
CA LEU A 121 14.65 -8.76 14.03
C LEU A 121 14.17 -9.08 12.61
N ARG A 122 14.46 -10.29 12.13
CA ARG A 122 14.22 -10.69 10.75
C ARG A 122 13.67 -12.13 10.67
N VAL A 123 12.81 -12.38 9.70
CA VAL A 123 12.30 -13.71 9.33
C VAL A 123 12.42 -13.84 7.82
N GLU A 124 13.16 -14.84 7.36
CA GLU A 124 13.45 -15.06 5.93
C GLU A 124 13.33 -16.52 5.55
N SER A 125 13.07 -16.74 4.25
CA SER A 125 13.09 -18.05 3.60
C SER A 125 14.09 -17.97 2.46
N VAL A 126 15.27 -18.57 2.62
CA VAL A 126 16.28 -18.65 1.56
C VAL A 126 16.49 -20.12 1.17
N ASN A 127 16.99 -20.97 2.04
CA ASN A 127 17.08 -22.44 1.88
C ASN A 127 16.34 -23.17 3.00
N SER A 128 16.07 -22.51 4.08
CA SER A 128 15.27 -22.90 5.24
C SER A 128 14.60 -21.65 5.81
N LEU A 129 13.61 -21.80 6.70
CA LEU A 129 13.06 -20.66 7.42
C LEU A 129 14.02 -20.25 8.51
N ASN A 130 14.65 -19.08 8.36
CA ASN A 130 15.62 -18.52 9.29
C ASN A 130 15.01 -17.33 10.04
N ILE A 131 15.21 -17.33 11.36
CA ILE A 131 14.74 -16.31 12.27
C ILE A 131 15.95 -15.71 12.97
N GLU A 132 16.23 -14.45 12.68
CA GLU A 132 17.27 -13.65 13.33
C GLU A 132 16.67 -12.89 14.50
N THR A 133 17.27 -13.00 15.67
CA THR A 133 16.88 -12.27 16.87
C THR A 133 17.99 -11.32 17.33
N SER A 134 17.75 -10.63 18.45
CA SER A 134 18.78 -9.79 19.09
C SER A 134 19.99 -10.56 19.59
N GLU A 135 19.88 -11.88 19.79
CA GLU A 135 20.91 -12.70 20.45
C GLU A 135 21.34 -13.91 19.61
N ASN A 136 20.41 -14.54 18.91
CA ASN A 136 20.62 -15.82 18.24
C ASN A 136 19.97 -15.90 16.86
N ASN A 137 20.32 -16.97 16.13
CA ASN A 137 19.65 -17.39 14.91
C ASN A 137 18.98 -18.74 15.12
N TYR A 138 17.75 -18.87 14.63
CA TYR A 138 16.93 -20.08 14.72
C TYR A 138 16.46 -20.52 13.34
N SER A 139 16.16 -21.81 13.22
CA SER A 139 15.48 -22.36 12.04
C SER A 139 14.21 -23.10 12.44
N ALA A 140 13.20 -23.08 11.56
CA ALA A 140 11.94 -23.76 11.82
C ALA A 140 11.33 -24.37 10.56
N GLU A 141 10.38 -25.29 10.72
CA GLU A 141 9.53 -25.74 9.64
C GLU A 141 8.35 -24.76 9.40
N TRP A 142 7.77 -24.22 10.48
CA TRP A 142 6.70 -23.22 10.45
C TRP A 142 7.05 -21.99 11.28
N VAL A 143 6.71 -20.81 10.78
CA VAL A 143 6.83 -19.56 11.54
C VAL A 143 5.50 -18.83 11.56
N PHE A 144 5.00 -18.55 12.77
CA PHE A 144 3.83 -17.71 12.98
C PHE A 144 4.28 -16.32 13.45
N ASP A 145 4.11 -15.29 12.60
CA ASP A 145 4.60 -13.94 12.85
C ASP A 145 3.45 -13.03 13.32
N SER A 146 3.43 -12.69 14.62
CA SER A 146 2.44 -11.80 15.25
C SER A 146 2.97 -10.39 15.51
N ARG A 147 4.22 -10.10 15.14
CA ARG A 147 4.84 -8.79 15.37
C ARG A 147 4.03 -7.69 14.66
N PRO A 148 3.86 -6.51 15.27
CA PRO A 148 3.19 -5.40 14.62
C PRO A 148 3.81 -5.11 13.24
N PRO A 149 3.01 -4.88 12.19
CA PRO A 149 3.55 -4.49 10.89
C PRO A 149 4.14 -3.08 10.97
N ASP A 150 5.24 -2.83 10.24
CA ASP A 150 5.74 -1.47 10.10
C ASP A 150 4.88 -0.69 9.10
N LEU A 151 3.92 0.05 9.61
CA LEU A 151 2.98 0.84 8.81
C LEU A 151 3.60 2.14 8.26
N ARG A 152 4.78 2.57 8.75
CA ARG A 152 5.45 3.79 8.30
C ARG A 152 5.94 3.69 6.86
N ASN A 153 6.21 2.47 6.41
CA ASN A 153 6.71 2.17 5.07
C ASN A 153 5.60 1.91 4.02
N LEU A 154 4.32 1.95 4.42
CA LEU A 154 3.21 1.84 3.48
C LEU A 154 3.05 3.15 2.69
N LYS A 155 3.84 3.31 1.63
CA LYS A 155 3.93 4.53 0.80
C LYS A 155 2.61 4.95 0.12
N ASP A 156 1.64 4.07 0.00
CA ASP A 156 0.47 4.27 -0.87
C ASP A 156 -0.85 4.57 -0.15
N ASP A 157 -0.92 4.54 1.20
CA ASP A 157 -2.18 4.80 1.89
C ASP A 157 -2.18 6.15 2.63
N LYS A 158 -2.86 7.12 2.03
CA LYS A 158 -3.10 8.44 2.64
C LYS A 158 -4.15 8.40 3.75
N PHE A 159 -4.90 7.31 3.87
CA PHE A 159 -6.06 7.17 4.74
C PHE A 159 -5.81 6.27 5.94
N ASN A 160 -4.56 5.91 6.22
CA ASN A 160 -4.17 5.26 7.46
C ASN A 160 -4.28 6.25 8.61
N ILE A 161 -5.02 5.87 9.63
CA ILE A 161 -5.09 6.56 10.91
C ILE A 161 -4.78 5.56 12.03
N SER A 162 -4.65 6.06 13.23
CA SER A 162 -4.51 5.23 14.42
C SER A 162 -5.69 5.43 15.35
N GLN A 163 -6.11 4.35 15.98
CA GLN A 163 -6.86 4.41 17.23
C GLN A 163 -5.81 4.43 18.34
N SER A 164 -5.60 5.59 18.94
CA SER A 164 -4.76 5.72 20.13
C SER A 164 -5.65 5.94 21.34
N PHE A 165 -5.28 5.33 22.48
CA PHE A 165 -6.07 5.42 23.68
C PHE A 165 -5.21 5.51 24.94
N PHE A 166 -5.80 6.13 25.95
CA PHE A 166 -5.30 6.15 27.32
C PHE A 166 -6.49 5.95 28.27
N GLY A 167 -6.39 4.97 29.12
CA GLY A 167 -7.44 4.55 30.05
C GLY A 167 -6.98 4.58 31.50
N LEU A 168 -7.92 4.88 32.38
CA LEU A 168 -7.77 4.81 33.83
C LEU A 168 -8.78 3.79 34.36
N LYS A 169 -8.29 2.82 35.10
CA LYS A 169 -9.14 1.98 35.95
C LYS A 169 -9.31 2.72 37.28
N VAL A 170 -10.55 3.03 37.59
CA VAL A 170 -10.88 3.90 38.75
C VAL A 170 -11.82 3.23 39.69
N GLU A 171 -11.73 3.64 40.96
CA GLU A 171 -12.73 3.39 41.99
C GLU A 171 -13.46 4.70 42.30
N LEU A 172 -14.80 4.72 42.10
CA LEU A 172 -15.66 5.88 42.32
C LEU A 172 -16.12 5.91 43.80
N ASN A 173 -16.01 7.05 44.42
CA ASN A 173 -16.39 7.17 45.85
C ASN A 173 -17.88 7.11 46.07
N GLU A 174 -18.67 7.89 45.33
CA GLU A 174 -20.10 8.14 45.58
C GLU A 174 -21.01 7.61 44.46
N TYR A 175 -20.54 7.69 43.21
CA TYR A 175 -21.34 7.31 42.05
C TYR A 175 -21.48 5.78 41.92
N GLN A 176 -22.73 5.34 41.64
CA GLN A 176 -23.01 3.94 41.35
C GLN A 176 -23.24 3.69 39.87
N LEU A 177 -22.39 2.80 39.30
CA LEU A 177 -22.46 2.40 37.92
C LEU A 177 -23.52 1.32 37.70
N GLU A 178 -24.16 1.34 36.51
CA GLU A 178 -24.97 0.24 36.03
C GLU A 178 -24.08 -0.88 35.52
N THR A 179 -23.99 -1.98 36.23
CA THR A 179 -23.01 -3.07 35.97
C THR A 179 -23.30 -3.90 34.72
N ASP A 180 -24.51 -3.79 34.17
CA ASP A 180 -24.92 -4.48 32.93
C ASP A 180 -24.87 -3.60 31.66
N VAL A 181 -24.41 -2.32 31.79
CA VAL A 181 -24.35 -1.32 30.75
C VAL A 181 -22.90 -0.90 30.48
N TYR A 182 -22.37 -1.12 29.26
CA TYR A 182 -21.14 -0.48 28.89
C TYR A 182 -21.37 0.75 27.99
N HIS A 183 -20.49 1.75 28.10
CA HIS A 183 -20.57 2.93 27.25
C HIS A 183 -19.60 2.73 26.07
N MET A 184 -20.15 2.51 24.89
CA MET A 184 -19.32 2.24 23.71
C MET A 184 -18.64 3.50 23.20
N MET A 185 -19.33 4.64 23.25
CA MET A 185 -18.82 5.94 22.80
C MET A 185 -19.51 7.06 23.56
N ASP A 186 -18.78 7.82 24.36
CA ASP A 186 -19.27 9.05 24.98
C ASP A 186 -18.50 10.24 24.39
N PHE A 187 -19.19 11.02 23.55
CA PHE A 187 -18.62 12.16 22.84
C PHE A 187 -18.68 13.48 23.62
N ARG A 188 -18.95 13.46 24.94
CA ARG A 188 -18.99 14.65 25.78
C ARG A 188 -17.62 15.16 26.19
N VAL A 189 -16.63 14.95 25.32
CA VAL A 189 -15.23 15.42 25.43
C VAL A 189 -14.88 16.34 24.26
N PRO A 190 -13.87 17.23 24.41
CA PRO A 190 -13.34 18.03 23.31
C PRO A 190 -12.92 17.14 22.13
N GLN A 191 -13.12 17.58 20.87
CA GLN A 191 -12.78 16.79 19.69
C GLN A 191 -11.37 17.07 19.13
N GLU A 192 -10.80 18.21 19.41
CA GLU A 192 -9.40 18.62 19.09
C GLU A 192 -8.94 18.27 17.68
N GLY A 193 -9.80 18.49 16.67
CA GLY A 193 -9.51 18.19 15.28
C GLY A 193 -9.44 16.70 14.92
N ALA A 194 -9.91 15.82 15.80
CA ALA A 194 -10.01 14.36 15.61
C ALA A 194 -11.42 13.87 15.99
N THR A 195 -11.70 12.59 15.79
CA THR A 195 -12.88 11.96 16.41
C THR A 195 -12.45 11.36 17.75
N GLN A 196 -12.92 11.94 18.86
CA GLN A 196 -12.61 11.50 20.22
C GLN A 196 -13.86 11.13 21.00
N PHE A 197 -13.74 10.11 21.83
CA PHE A 197 -14.81 9.68 22.74
C PHE A 197 -14.23 8.96 23.94
N VAL A 198 -15.04 8.87 25.00
CA VAL A 198 -14.72 8.06 26.17
C VAL A 198 -15.44 6.73 26.07
N TYR A 199 -14.70 5.66 26.32
CA TYR A 199 -15.19 4.29 26.43
C TYR A 199 -15.22 3.89 27.91
N ILE A 200 -16.32 3.28 28.41
CA ILE A 200 -16.46 2.95 29.82
C ILE A 200 -16.92 1.51 29.99
N LEU A 201 -16.14 0.74 30.74
CA LEU A 201 -16.45 -0.63 31.12
C LEU A 201 -16.63 -0.73 32.63
N PRO A 202 -17.87 -0.77 33.17
CA PRO A 202 -18.13 -0.99 34.59
C PRO A 202 -17.76 -2.43 34.98
N TYR A 203 -16.87 -2.59 35.94
CA TYR A 203 -16.50 -3.90 36.50
C TYR A 203 -17.28 -4.22 37.76
N SER A 204 -17.71 -3.17 38.50
CA SER A 204 -18.62 -3.26 39.63
C SER A 204 -19.44 -1.99 39.69
N GLN A 205 -20.26 -1.85 40.74
CA GLN A 205 -21.00 -0.60 41.00
C GLN A 205 -20.07 0.61 41.23
N LYS A 206 -18.82 0.38 41.67
CA LYS A 206 -17.87 1.45 41.97
C LYS A 206 -16.61 1.44 41.10
N THR A 207 -16.30 0.34 40.45
CA THR A 207 -15.05 0.23 39.65
C THR A 207 -15.36 0.19 38.18
N ALA A 208 -14.56 0.93 37.37
CA ALA A 208 -14.66 0.92 35.93
C ALA A 208 -13.30 1.19 35.27
N LEU A 209 -13.13 0.71 34.05
CA LEU A 209 -12.16 1.26 33.10
C LEU A 209 -12.84 2.43 32.37
N ILE A 210 -12.20 3.60 32.38
CA ILE A 210 -12.64 4.80 31.67
C ILE A 210 -11.51 5.23 30.74
N GLU A 211 -11.72 5.13 29.42
CA GLU A 211 -10.68 5.25 28.42
C GLU A 211 -11.00 6.36 27.41
N LEU A 212 -10.10 7.32 27.23
CA LEU A 212 -10.16 8.29 26.15
C LEU A 212 -9.55 7.67 24.89
N THR A 213 -10.38 7.55 23.85
CA THR A 213 -9.99 7.00 22.55
C THR A 213 -10.03 8.09 21.49
N ARG A 214 -8.99 8.17 20.65
CA ARG A 214 -8.88 9.09 19.52
C ARG A 214 -8.66 8.32 18.22
N PHE A 215 -9.47 8.62 17.20
CA PHE A 215 -9.27 8.21 15.82
C PHE A 215 -8.62 9.35 15.04
N GLY A 216 -7.36 9.21 14.64
CA GLY A 216 -6.66 10.27 13.94
C GLY A 216 -5.22 9.91 13.55
N LYS A 217 -4.57 10.84 12.83
CA LYS A 217 -3.14 10.70 12.48
C LYS A 217 -2.22 11.07 13.65
N LYS A 218 -2.61 12.08 14.43
CA LYS A 218 -1.89 12.48 15.63
C LYS A 218 -2.28 11.56 16.78
N LEU A 219 -1.31 10.90 17.38
CA LEU A 219 -1.53 10.06 18.54
C LEU A 219 -1.91 10.94 19.75
N ILE A 220 -2.62 10.32 20.68
CA ILE A 220 -3.01 10.97 21.94
C ILE A 220 -1.74 11.23 22.79
N ASN A 221 -1.63 12.42 23.35
CA ASN A 221 -0.62 12.72 24.36
C ASN A 221 -1.14 12.24 25.72
N GLN A 222 -0.29 11.59 26.53
CA GLN A 222 -0.73 10.99 27.78
C GLN A 222 -1.17 12.04 28.82
N ASP A 223 -0.45 13.16 28.91
CA ASP A 223 -0.77 14.21 29.89
C ASP A 223 -2.07 14.91 29.51
N GLU A 224 -2.24 15.23 28.20
CA GLU A 224 -3.51 15.78 27.68
C GLU A 224 -4.68 14.82 27.93
N ALA A 225 -4.47 13.52 27.70
CA ALA A 225 -5.48 12.50 27.89
C ALA A 225 -5.87 12.34 29.37
N LYS A 226 -4.88 12.34 30.26
CA LYS A 226 -5.09 12.26 31.70
C LYS A 226 -5.91 13.45 32.20
N ASN A 227 -5.55 14.66 31.80
CA ASN A 227 -6.30 15.87 32.17
C ASN A 227 -7.74 15.81 31.64
N THR A 228 -7.95 15.44 30.37
CA THR A 228 -9.28 15.30 29.78
C THR A 228 -10.12 14.25 30.51
N LEU A 229 -9.51 13.11 30.91
CA LEU A 229 -10.19 12.08 31.68
C LEU A 229 -10.53 12.53 33.09
N ASN A 230 -9.60 13.22 33.75
CA ASN A 230 -9.85 13.76 35.09
C ASN A 230 -11.07 14.72 35.08
N ASP A 231 -11.06 15.69 34.17
CA ASP A 231 -12.17 16.63 33.99
C ASP A 231 -13.50 15.91 33.69
N PHE A 232 -13.44 14.86 32.85
CA PHE A 232 -14.60 14.07 32.48
C PHE A 232 -15.13 13.27 33.67
N ILE A 233 -14.26 12.58 34.43
CA ILE A 233 -14.65 11.71 35.53
C ILE A 233 -15.18 12.56 36.69
N GLU A 234 -14.50 13.62 37.08
CA GLU A 234 -14.95 14.52 38.17
C GLU A 234 -16.30 15.15 37.84
N LYS A 235 -16.48 15.60 36.60
CA LYS A 235 -17.71 16.24 36.15
C LYS A 235 -18.92 15.31 36.13
N TYR A 236 -18.75 14.04 35.74
CA TYR A 236 -19.88 13.16 35.49
C TYR A 236 -20.06 12.03 36.51
N PHE A 237 -18.99 11.71 37.27
CA PHE A 237 -18.98 10.62 38.24
C PHE A 237 -18.51 11.05 39.64
N GLY A 238 -17.98 12.26 39.78
CA GLY A 238 -17.50 12.79 41.04
C GLY A 238 -16.11 12.29 41.45
N PRO A 239 -15.77 12.39 42.76
CA PRO A 239 -14.47 12.01 43.28
C PRO A 239 -14.15 10.52 43.06
N TYR A 240 -12.88 10.21 42.75
CA TYR A 240 -12.43 8.86 42.42
C TYR A 240 -10.99 8.64 42.84
N GLN A 241 -10.57 7.37 42.85
CA GLN A 241 -9.20 6.93 43.02
C GLN A 241 -8.74 6.16 41.79
N ILE A 242 -7.49 6.39 41.35
CA ILE A 242 -6.90 5.66 40.21
C ILE A 242 -6.28 4.36 40.74
N ILE A 243 -6.70 3.21 40.20
CA ILE A 243 -6.17 1.89 40.51
C ILE A 243 -5.01 1.56 39.55
N GLU A 244 -5.26 1.66 38.25
CA GLU A 244 -4.33 1.31 37.17
C GLU A 244 -4.52 2.25 35.98
N SER A 245 -3.53 2.27 35.09
CA SER A 245 -3.65 2.96 33.79
C SER A 245 -3.22 2.05 32.66
N GLU A 246 -3.92 2.16 31.52
CA GLU A 246 -3.54 1.47 30.29
C GLU A 246 -3.39 2.43 29.11
N LYS A 247 -2.62 2.02 28.12
CA LYS A 247 -2.44 2.79 26.89
C LYS A 247 -2.17 1.87 25.71
N GLY A 248 -2.54 2.33 24.53
CA GLY A 248 -2.25 1.57 23.33
C GLY A 248 -2.46 2.35 22.05
N VAL A 249 -1.98 1.74 20.98
CA VAL A 249 -2.17 2.24 19.61
C VAL A 249 -2.55 1.06 18.72
N ILE A 250 -3.71 1.15 18.11
CA ILE A 250 -4.21 0.17 17.15
C ILE A 250 -4.19 0.80 15.76
N PRO A 251 -3.50 0.20 14.77
CA PRO A 251 -3.51 0.71 13.42
C PRO A 251 -4.88 0.51 12.78
N MET A 252 -5.44 1.57 12.20
CA MET A 252 -6.66 1.56 11.41
C MET A 252 -6.28 1.74 9.94
N SER A 253 -6.11 0.63 9.25
CA SER A 253 -5.66 0.58 7.85
C SER A 253 -6.46 -0.43 7.06
N SER A 254 -6.81 -0.07 5.83
CA SER A 254 -7.41 -0.99 4.86
C SER A 254 -6.36 -1.73 4.01
N ILE A 255 -5.07 -1.42 4.18
CA ILE A 255 -3.99 -2.14 3.52
C ILE A 255 -3.70 -3.41 4.30
N LEU A 256 -3.78 -4.53 3.61
CA LEU A 256 -3.28 -5.80 4.14
C LEU A 256 -1.77 -5.83 3.95
N PRO A 257 -0.99 -6.11 5.00
CA PRO A 257 0.44 -6.31 4.85
C PRO A 257 0.75 -7.38 3.80
N GLU A 258 1.82 -7.17 3.03
CA GLU A 258 2.27 -8.17 2.07
C GLU A 258 2.56 -9.49 2.79
N GLN A 259 1.96 -10.56 2.29
CA GLN A 259 2.31 -11.89 2.76
C GLN A 259 3.62 -12.31 2.10
N LYS A 260 4.52 -12.87 2.89
CA LYS A 260 5.76 -13.44 2.38
C LYS A 260 5.47 -14.54 1.36
N SER A 261 6.39 -14.77 0.45
CA SER A 261 6.28 -15.74 -0.64
C SER A 261 6.25 -17.20 -0.16
N ASP A 262 6.71 -17.48 1.06
CA ASP A 262 6.74 -18.81 1.63
C ASP A 262 5.44 -19.12 2.37
N GLU A 263 4.79 -20.22 2.00
CA GLU A 263 3.53 -20.67 2.61
C GLU A 263 3.67 -21.09 4.08
N LYS A 264 4.89 -21.38 4.54
CA LYS A 264 5.17 -21.79 5.92
C LYS A 264 5.50 -20.58 6.84
N ILE A 265 5.60 -19.36 6.30
CA ILE A 265 5.62 -18.12 7.09
C ILE A 265 4.22 -17.54 7.12
N VAL A 266 3.52 -17.73 8.24
CA VAL A 266 2.13 -17.31 8.39
C VAL A 266 2.06 -16.06 9.27
N ASN A 267 1.64 -14.94 8.69
CA ASN A 267 1.30 -13.76 9.47
C ASN A 267 0.02 -14.02 10.28
N ILE A 268 0.00 -13.63 11.56
CA ILE A 268 -1.15 -13.70 12.45
C ILE A 268 -1.42 -12.36 13.14
N GLY A 269 -2.58 -12.20 13.73
CA GLY A 269 -2.94 -10.99 14.47
C GLY A 269 -3.01 -9.74 13.59
N THR A 270 -2.52 -8.62 14.11
CA THR A 270 -2.48 -7.32 13.40
C THR A 270 -1.71 -7.43 12.10
N ARG A 271 -0.64 -8.19 12.05
CA ARG A 271 0.18 -8.43 10.86
C ARG A 271 -0.59 -9.17 9.75
N ALA A 272 -1.57 -10.00 10.10
CA ALA A 272 -2.43 -10.68 9.14
C ALA A 272 -3.62 -9.84 8.67
N GLY A 273 -3.81 -8.62 9.21
CA GLY A 273 -4.99 -7.79 8.94
C GLY A 273 -6.24 -8.24 9.70
N ASN A 274 -6.08 -8.90 10.87
CA ASN A 274 -7.22 -9.31 11.71
C ASN A 274 -7.90 -8.14 12.45
N VAL A 275 -7.30 -6.95 12.43
CA VAL A 275 -7.92 -5.73 12.98
C VAL A 275 -8.91 -5.18 11.98
N LYS A 276 -10.16 -4.95 12.40
CA LYS A 276 -11.17 -4.29 11.55
C LYS A 276 -10.77 -2.82 11.34
N PRO A 277 -10.58 -2.39 10.07
CA PRO A 277 -10.01 -1.07 9.78
C PRO A 277 -10.78 0.11 10.36
N SER A 278 -12.10 0.01 10.47
CA SER A 278 -12.98 1.10 10.92
C SER A 278 -13.20 1.20 12.42
N THR A 279 -12.85 0.15 13.19
CA THR A 279 -13.21 0.06 14.61
C THR A 279 -12.10 -0.41 15.53
N GLY A 280 -11.03 -0.99 15.00
CA GLY A 280 -9.95 -1.58 15.80
C GLY A 280 -10.28 -2.94 16.43
N TYR A 281 -11.49 -3.47 16.31
CA TYR A 281 -11.83 -4.79 16.85
C TYR A 281 -11.06 -5.90 16.17
N ALA A 282 -10.50 -6.82 16.97
CA ALA A 282 -9.60 -7.85 16.44
C ALA A 282 -9.84 -9.25 17.00
N PHE A 283 -10.26 -9.41 18.25
CA PHE A 283 -10.26 -10.69 18.96
C PHE A 283 -11.03 -11.78 18.23
N LYS A 284 -12.25 -11.50 17.77
CA LYS A 284 -13.10 -12.43 17.02
C LYS A 284 -12.50 -12.79 15.65
N ASN A 285 -11.84 -11.84 14.99
CA ASN A 285 -11.16 -12.11 13.72
C ASN A 285 -9.92 -12.99 13.92
N MET A 286 -9.16 -12.78 15.00
CA MET A 286 -8.03 -13.64 15.38
C MET A 286 -8.49 -15.06 15.67
N TYR A 287 -9.61 -15.22 16.40
CA TYR A 287 -10.24 -16.49 16.65
C TYR A 287 -10.63 -17.23 15.35
N ASN A 288 -11.35 -16.55 14.46
CA ASN A 288 -11.76 -17.14 13.18
C ASN A 288 -10.55 -17.52 12.31
N HIS A 289 -9.50 -16.73 12.35
CA HIS A 289 -8.26 -16.98 11.60
C HIS A 289 -7.52 -18.22 12.15
N SER A 290 -7.43 -18.37 13.48
CA SER A 290 -6.82 -19.57 14.09
C SER A 290 -7.55 -20.85 13.72
N LYS A 291 -8.90 -20.84 13.70
CA LYS A 291 -9.71 -21.96 13.21
C LYS A 291 -9.44 -22.31 11.74
N LEU A 292 -9.16 -21.31 10.90
CA LEU A 292 -8.79 -21.53 9.49
C LEU A 292 -7.39 -22.15 9.35
N ILE A 293 -6.42 -21.69 10.16
CA ILE A 293 -5.04 -22.20 10.18
C ILE A 293 -5.02 -23.66 10.60
N CYS A 294 -5.79 -24.04 11.64
CA CYS A 294 -5.81 -25.39 12.23
C CYS A 294 -6.87 -26.31 11.62
N LYS A 295 -7.41 -25.99 10.45
CA LYS A 295 -8.55 -26.73 9.88
C LYS A 295 -8.22 -28.20 9.60
N ASN A 296 -9.08 -29.11 10.10
CA ASN A 296 -9.01 -30.58 9.94
C ASN A 296 -7.72 -31.20 10.49
N GLY A 297 -7.24 -30.74 11.65
CA GLY A 297 -6.06 -31.30 12.32
C GLY A 297 -4.75 -31.13 11.54
N LYS A 298 -4.66 -30.12 10.66
CA LYS A 298 -3.46 -29.83 9.87
C LYS A 298 -3.20 -28.31 9.84
N LEU A 299 -1.95 -27.93 9.98
CA LEU A 299 -1.52 -26.54 9.78
C LEU A 299 -1.60 -26.18 8.30
N LYS A 300 -2.22 -25.05 8.00
CA LYS A 300 -2.32 -24.51 6.64
C LYS A 300 -2.14 -23.00 6.67
N SER A 301 -1.32 -22.49 5.75
CA SER A 301 -1.32 -21.08 5.46
C SER A 301 -2.66 -20.67 4.87
N ARG A 302 -3.42 -19.90 5.59
CA ARG A 302 -4.72 -19.38 5.14
C ARG A 302 -4.76 -17.89 5.29
N LYS A 303 -5.17 -17.22 4.21
CA LYS A 303 -5.40 -15.77 4.25
C LYS A 303 -6.71 -15.49 4.97
N VAL A 304 -6.73 -14.41 5.72
CA VAL A 304 -7.98 -13.87 6.27
C VAL A 304 -8.96 -13.61 5.13
N ARG A 305 -10.18 -14.12 5.26
CA ARG A 305 -11.23 -13.88 4.26
C ARG A 305 -11.72 -12.44 4.38
N VAL A 306 -11.37 -11.63 3.41
CA VAL A 306 -11.80 -10.23 3.34
C VAL A 306 -13.11 -10.12 2.58
N ASN A 307 -14.14 -9.59 3.24
CA ASN A 307 -15.39 -9.22 2.58
C ASN A 307 -15.20 -7.85 1.87
N LYS A 308 -15.11 -7.86 0.53
CA LYS A 308 -14.82 -6.67 -0.28
C LYS A 308 -15.82 -5.53 -0.05
N ARG A 309 -17.10 -5.85 0.20
CA ARG A 309 -18.15 -4.88 0.46
C ARG A 309 -17.89 -4.12 1.77
N PHE A 310 -17.60 -4.82 2.86
CA PHE A 310 -17.30 -4.19 4.15
C PHE A 310 -15.93 -3.50 4.15
N LEU A 311 -14.94 -4.05 3.44
CA LEU A 311 -13.68 -3.35 3.24
C LEU A 311 -13.88 -2.00 2.53
N PHE A 312 -14.78 -1.93 1.54
CA PHE A 312 -15.14 -0.66 0.90
C PHE A 312 -15.79 0.31 1.89
N TYR A 313 -16.71 -0.14 2.72
CA TYR A 313 -17.33 0.71 3.77
C TYR A 313 -16.30 1.20 4.79
N ASP A 314 -15.38 0.31 5.22
CA ASP A 314 -14.27 0.68 6.09
C ASP A 314 -13.39 1.76 5.44
N GLN A 315 -13.07 1.63 4.15
CA GLN A 315 -12.31 2.64 3.40
C GLN A 315 -13.03 3.99 3.36
N LEU A 316 -14.34 4.00 3.11
CA LEU A 316 -15.11 5.24 3.11
C LEU A 316 -15.06 5.93 4.48
N LEU A 317 -15.21 5.17 5.55
CA LEU A 317 -15.15 5.73 6.91
C LEU A 317 -13.74 6.25 7.22
N LEU A 318 -12.68 5.53 6.87
CA LEU A 318 -11.29 5.98 7.05
C LEU A 318 -11.01 7.29 6.29
N ILE A 319 -11.52 7.44 5.06
CA ILE A 319 -11.44 8.70 4.30
C ILE A 319 -12.14 9.83 5.06
N ILE A 320 -13.34 9.58 5.58
CA ILE A 320 -14.10 10.59 6.34
C ILE A 320 -13.33 11.00 7.60
N LEU A 321 -12.86 10.03 8.38
CA LEU A 321 -12.11 10.29 9.62
C LEU A 321 -10.76 10.97 9.37
N THR A 322 -10.19 10.79 8.17
CA THR A 322 -8.92 11.45 7.77
C THR A 322 -9.13 12.88 7.28
N ILE A 323 -10.13 13.10 6.42
CA ILE A 323 -10.33 14.39 5.72
C ILE A 323 -11.27 15.31 6.49
N TRP A 324 -12.31 14.74 7.12
CA TRP A 324 -13.34 15.46 7.86
C TRP A 324 -13.51 14.87 9.28
N PRO A 325 -12.47 14.88 10.12
CA PRO A 325 -12.46 14.15 11.39
C PRO A 325 -13.60 14.52 12.34
N LEU A 326 -14.01 15.80 12.36
CA LEU A 326 -15.13 16.25 13.20
C LEU A 326 -16.50 15.67 12.79
N LYS A 327 -16.62 15.10 11.59
CA LYS A 327 -17.85 14.42 11.15
C LYS A 327 -18.02 13.04 11.75
N GLY A 328 -16.94 12.42 12.26
CA GLY A 328 -17.03 11.09 12.89
C GLY A 328 -18.00 11.06 14.05
N LYS A 329 -17.90 12.01 15.00
CA LYS A 329 -18.85 12.16 16.09
C LYS A 329 -20.31 12.14 15.60
N LEU A 330 -20.63 13.00 14.63
CA LEU A 330 -22.00 13.13 14.11
C LEU A 330 -22.50 11.85 13.43
N ILE A 331 -21.62 11.13 12.74
CA ILE A 331 -21.95 9.87 12.07
C ILE A 331 -22.25 8.79 13.11
N PHE A 332 -21.38 8.62 14.11
CA PHE A 332 -21.58 7.59 15.14
C PHE A 332 -22.82 7.88 16.01
N GLU A 333 -23.00 9.11 16.48
CA GLU A 333 -24.20 9.48 17.25
C GLU A 333 -25.49 9.22 16.45
N ARG A 334 -25.52 9.62 15.17
CA ARG A 334 -26.66 9.38 14.30
C ARG A 334 -26.88 7.89 14.04
N LEU A 335 -25.82 7.10 13.83
CA LEU A 335 -25.91 5.66 13.59
C LEU A 335 -26.67 4.96 14.72
N PHE A 336 -26.29 5.19 15.97
CA PHE A 336 -26.94 4.61 17.14
C PHE A 336 -28.35 5.19 17.43
N LYS A 337 -28.68 6.35 16.87
CA LYS A 337 -30.01 6.93 16.92
C LYS A 337 -30.98 6.30 15.93
N ILE A 338 -30.52 5.91 14.74
CA ILE A 338 -31.39 5.43 13.65
C ILE A 338 -31.49 3.91 13.55
N LYS A 339 -30.58 3.16 14.16
CA LYS A 339 -30.55 1.70 14.16
C LYS A 339 -30.41 1.16 15.59
N SER A 340 -30.99 0.00 15.84
CA SER A 340 -30.79 -0.70 17.11
C SER A 340 -29.34 -1.12 17.32
N SER A 341 -28.90 -1.15 18.58
CA SER A 341 -27.52 -1.57 18.90
C SER A 341 -27.21 -2.99 18.41
N GLY A 342 -28.16 -3.92 18.49
CA GLY A 342 -27.97 -5.27 17.94
C GLY A 342 -27.78 -5.29 16.43
N PHE A 343 -28.47 -4.42 15.68
CA PHE A 343 -28.23 -4.26 14.25
C PHE A 343 -26.80 -3.74 13.97
N ILE A 344 -26.34 -2.76 14.75
CA ILE A 344 -25.00 -2.19 14.58
C ILE A 344 -23.93 -3.25 14.82
N LEU A 345 -24.07 -4.07 15.89
CA LEU A 345 -23.15 -5.17 16.15
C LEU A 345 -23.17 -6.23 15.03
N LYS A 346 -24.37 -6.55 14.46
CA LYS A 346 -24.51 -7.41 13.28
C LYS A 346 -23.78 -6.84 12.06
N PHE A 347 -23.85 -5.51 11.86
CA PHE A 347 -23.13 -4.82 10.78
C PHE A 347 -21.62 -4.86 10.99
N LEU A 348 -21.13 -4.62 12.21
CA LEU A 348 -19.71 -4.72 12.57
C LEU A 348 -19.17 -6.15 12.43
N ASP A 349 -20.01 -7.16 12.61
CA ASP A 349 -19.72 -8.58 12.34
C ASP A 349 -19.78 -8.96 10.85
N GLU A 350 -20.05 -8.00 9.96
CA GLU A 350 -20.17 -8.21 8.51
C GLU A 350 -21.27 -9.19 8.08
N LYS A 351 -22.33 -9.31 8.90
CA LYS A 351 -23.44 -10.25 8.71
C LYS A 351 -24.71 -9.62 8.12
N THR A 352 -24.73 -8.30 7.88
CA THR A 352 -25.88 -7.62 7.28
C THR A 352 -25.97 -7.85 5.78
N SER A 353 -27.19 -7.79 5.22
CA SER A 353 -27.44 -7.84 3.77
C SER A 353 -27.22 -6.47 3.12
N ILE A 354 -27.10 -6.43 1.78
CA ILE A 354 -26.94 -5.17 1.02
C ILE A 354 -28.14 -4.22 1.27
N LEU A 355 -29.36 -4.74 1.31
CA LEU A 355 -30.57 -3.93 1.53
C LEU A 355 -30.58 -3.32 2.96
N GLU A 356 -30.15 -4.09 3.95
CA GLU A 356 -29.99 -3.60 5.32
C GLU A 356 -28.96 -2.46 5.38
N ASP A 357 -27.82 -2.62 4.70
CA ASP A 357 -26.78 -1.60 4.63
C ASP A 357 -27.26 -0.33 3.92
N MET A 358 -27.93 -0.47 2.77
CA MET A 358 -28.51 0.66 2.05
C MET A 358 -29.53 1.42 2.92
N SER A 359 -30.42 0.70 3.62
CA SER A 359 -31.38 1.31 4.52
C SER A 359 -30.75 2.09 5.68
N MET A 360 -29.53 1.71 6.07
CA MET A 360 -28.74 2.41 7.07
C MET A 360 -28.09 3.66 6.46
N PHE A 361 -27.39 3.53 5.33
CA PHE A 361 -26.68 4.65 4.71
C PHE A 361 -27.63 5.76 4.24
N LEU A 362 -28.80 5.43 3.72
CA LEU A 362 -29.82 6.42 3.33
C LEU A 362 -30.32 7.28 4.52
N LYS A 363 -30.33 6.74 5.72
CA LYS A 363 -30.74 7.47 6.94
C LYS A 363 -29.60 8.22 7.62
N LEU A 364 -28.34 7.88 7.28
CA LEU A 364 -27.16 8.64 7.67
C LEU A 364 -27.01 9.92 6.84
N GLN A 365 -25.94 10.67 7.07
CA GLN A 365 -25.58 11.84 6.24
C GLN A 365 -25.01 11.37 4.89
N ILE A 366 -25.88 10.87 4.00
CA ILE A 366 -25.47 10.19 2.76
C ILE A 366 -24.48 11.00 1.91
N TRP A 367 -24.59 12.33 1.89
CA TRP A 367 -23.72 13.19 1.09
C TRP A 367 -22.24 13.09 1.46
N ILE A 368 -21.91 12.86 2.73
CA ILE A 368 -20.51 12.69 3.13
C ILE A 368 -19.94 11.35 2.64
N PHE A 369 -20.78 10.30 2.61
CA PHE A 369 -20.39 9.00 2.05
C PHE A 369 -20.26 9.06 0.54
N ILE A 370 -21.13 9.79 -0.16
CA ILE A 370 -20.99 10.03 -1.61
C ILE A 370 -19.69 10.80 -1.88
N LYS A 371 -19.41 11.88 -1.17
CA LYS A 371 -18.14 12.62 -1.30
C LYS A 371 -16.93 11.71 -1.05
N SER A 372 -17.00 10.88 -0.02
CA SER A 372 -15.95 9.93 0.29
C SER A 372 -15.77 8.87 -0.81
N ALA A 373 -16.88 8.36 -1.39
CA ALA A 373 -16.84 7.42 -2.50
C ALA A 373 -16.26 8.05 -3.77
N LEU A 374 -16.63 9.29 -4.10
CA LEU A 374 -16.03 10.03 -5.22
C LEU A 374 -14.55 10.27 -5.00
N PHE A 375 -14.15 10.60 -3.77
CA PHE A 375 -12.74 10.78 -3.42
C PHE A 375 -11.95 9.47 -3.52
N TRP A 376 -12.53 8.36 -3.03
CA TRP A 376 -11.97 7.02 -3.16
C TRP A 376 -11.80 6.63 -4.64
N PHE A 377 -12.83 6.86 -5.46
CA PHE A 377 -12.78 6.60 -6.90
C PHE A 377 -11.70 7.44 -7.58
N TYR A 378 -11.70 8.76 -7.35
CA TYR A 378 -10.65 9.65 -7.87
C TYR A 378 -9.26 9.17 -7.48
N TRP A 379 -9.06 8.77 -6.22
CA TRP A 379 -7.76 8.30 -5.76
C TRP A 379 -7.35 6.98 -6.42
N LYS A 380 -8.28 6.07 -6.62
CA LYS A 380 -8.08 4.81 -7.35
C LYS A 380 -7.69 5.02 -8.81
N ILE A 381 -8.38 5.94 -9.52
CA ILE A 381 -8.10 6.21 -10.93
C ILE A 381 -6.95 7.20 -11.15
N LYS A 382 -6.52 7.92 -10.11
CA LYS A 382 -5.46 8.93 -10.24
C LYS A 382 -4.18 8.40 -10.90
N LYS A 383 -3.79 7.16 -10.62
CA LYS A 383 -2.63 6.51 -11.24
C LYS A 383 -2.86 6.27 -12.75
N THR A 384 -4.08 5.95 -13.13
CA THR A 384 -4.47 5.64 -14.51
C THR A 384 -5.04 6.85 -15.29
N MET A 385 -5.22 7.99 -14.62
CA MET A 385 -5.85 9.16 -15.22
C MET A 385 -5.09 9.67 -16.46
N ILE A 386 -3.78 9.77 -16.40
CA ILE A 386 -2.97 10.23 -17.54
C ILE A 386 -3.04 9.22 -18.71
N PRO A 387 -2.82 7.91 -18.53
CA PRO A 387 -3.07 6.91 -19.58
C PRO A 387 -4.49 7.00 -20.18
N ILE A 388 -5.52 7.22 -19.36
CA ILE A 388 -6.90 7.41 -19.85
C ILE A 388 -7.01 8.68 -20.73
N LEU A 389 -6.39 9.79 -20.29
CA LEU A 389 -6.37 11.03 -21.09
C LEU A 389 -5.63 10.84 -22.42
N MET A 390 -4.55 10.04 -22.46
CA MET A 390 -3.86 9.70 -23.71
C MET A 390 -4.79 8.92 -24.65
N VAL A 391 -5.52 7.92 -24.14
CA VAL A 391 -6.53 7.18 -24.93
C VAL A 391 -7.62 8.12 -25.46
N LEU A 392 -8.18 8.98 -24.60
CA LEU A 392 -9.21 9.95 -25.01
C LEU A 392 -8.68 10.95 -26.03
N TYR A 393 -7.41 11.36 -25.91
CA TYR A 393 -6.77 12.26 -26.87
C TYR A 393 -6.73 11.62 -28.27
N LEU A 394 -6.26 10.38 -28.39
CA LEU A 394 -6.24 9.66 -29.67
C LEU A 394 -7.67 9.51 -30.25
N LEU A 395 -8.66 9.15 -29.43
CA LEU A 395 -10.05 9.02 -29.91
C LEU A 395 -10.63 10.33 -30.45
N VAL A 396 -10.23 11.48 -29.90
CA VAL A 396 -10.65 12.79 -30.40
C VAL A 396 -9.87 13.17 -31.65
N ASP A 397 -8.59 12.85 -31.73
CA ASP A 397 -7.75 13.21 -32.88
C ASP A 397 -8.13 12.42 -34.13
N GLN A 398 -8.47 11.12 -34.00
CA GLN A 398 -8.98 10.28 -35.09
C GLN A 398 -10.14 10.93 -35.89
N THR A 399 -10.93 11.81 -35.26
CA THR A 399 -12.02 12.55 -35.93
C THR A 399 -11.51 13.68 -36.83
N ARG A 400 -10.22 13.99 -36.82
CA ARG A 400 -9.58 15.12 -37.49
C ARG A 400 -8.51 14.73 -38.52
N SER A 401 -8.20 13.43 -38.64
CA SER A 401 -7.06 12.94 -39.40
C SER A 401 -7.23 13.15 -40.91
N SER A 402 -6.27 13.83 -41.54
CA SER A 402 -5.98 13.82 -42.95
C SER A 402 -4.81 12.87 -43.24
N SER A 403 -4.81 12.26 -44.41
CA SER A 403 -4.04 11.12 -44.87
C SER A 403 -2.54 11.28 -45.08
N ASP A 404 -1.89 12.32 -44.54
CA ASP A 404 -0.43 12.53 -44.71
C ASP A 404 0.35 12.12 -43.46
N LEU A 405 1.21 11.13 -43.61
CA LEU A 405 1.91 10.40 -42.57
C LEU A 405 2.91 11.26 -41.75
N LEU A 406 3.46 12.32 -42.29
CA LEU A 406 4.37 13.26 -41.61
C LEU A 406 3.72 14.58 -41.18
N ASN A 407 2.48 14.83 -41.57
CA ASN A 407 1.76 16.05 -41.23
C ASN A 407 1.03 15.94 -39.89
N LEU A 408 1.81 16.06 -38.82
CA LEU A 408 1.21 16.34 -37.50
C LEU A 408 0.45 17.67 -37.54
N SER A 409 -0.78 17.67 -37.04
CA SER A 409 -1.51 18.92 -36.84
C SER A 409 -0.67 19.88 -35.95
N GLN A 410 -0.81 21.17 -36.17
CA GLN A 410 -0.10 22.17 -35.34
C GLN A 410 -0.38 21.95 -33.84
N SER A 411 -1.60 21.51 -33.49
CA SER A 411 -1.96 21.18 -32.10
C SER A 411 -1.15 20.02 -31.56
N ASN A 412 -0.91 18.96 -32.35
CA ASN A 412 -0.12 17.80 -31.94
C ASN A 412 1.36 18.16 -31.74
N LEU A 413 1.91 18.94 -32.65
CA LEU A 413 3.28 19.47 -32.51
C LEU A 413 3.46 20.30 -31.22
N VAL A 414 2.50 21.19 -30.94
CA VAL A 414 2.53 22.01 -29.70
C VAL A 414 2.44 21.14 -28.46
N VAL A 415 1.55 20.14 -28.43
CA VAL A 415 1.40 19.24 -27.27
C VAL A 415 2.68 18.45 -27.02
N ILE A 416 3.28 17.89 -28.07
CA ILE A 416 4.54 17.13 -27.95
C ILE A 416 5.69 18.06 -27.56
N ALA A 417 5.84 19.21 -28.20
CA ALA A 417 6.91 20.16 -27.92
C ALA A 417 6.87 20.69 -26.47
N LEU A 418 5.68 21.13 -26.01
CA LEU A 418 5.49 21.55 -24.62
C LEU A 418 5.71 20.37 -23.65
N GLY A 419 5.23 19.20 -24.00
CA GLY A 419 5.46 18.00 -23.21
C GLY A 419 6.94 17.64 -23.08
N LEU A 420 7.70 17.68 -24.15
CA LEU A 420 9.15 17.48 -24.14
C LEU A 420 9.86 18.53 -23.31
N LEU A 421 9.50 19.80 -23.47
CA LEU A 421 10.12 20.93 -22.76
C LEU A 421 9.89 20.84 -21.23
N PHE A 422 8.68 20.52 -20.80
CA PHE A 422 8.32 20.59 -19.38
C PHE A 422 8.39 19.25 -18.63
N ILE A 423 8.37 18.11 -19.33
CA ILE A 423 8.33 16.77 -18.72
C ILE A 423 9.41 15.87 -19.31
N GLY A 424 9.50 15.79 -20.65
CA GLY A 424 10.34 14.86 -21.38
C GLY A 424 11.83 15.05 -21.08
N ILE A 425 12.41 16.19 -21.42
CA ILE A 425 13.84 16.49 -21.22
C ILE A 425 14.15 16.67 -19.71
N PRO A 426 13.30 17.37 -18.89
CA PRO A 426 13.62 17.62 -17.49
C PRO A 426 13.84 16.37 -16.64
N HIS A 427 13.19 15.23 -16.94
CA HIS A 427 13.38 14.03 -16.12
C HIS A 427 14.80 13.46 -16.25
N GLY A 428 15.43 13.53 -17.44
CA GLY A 428 16.81 13.14 -17.67
C GLY A 428 17.83 14.15 -17.16
N ALA A 429 17.45 15.44 -17.13
CA ALA A 429 18.32 16.52 -16.68
C ALA A 429 18.66 16.50 -15.17
N LEU A 430 18.07 15.60 -14.40
CA LEU A 430 18.28 15.47 -12.94
C LEU A 430 19.30 14.39 -12.54
N ASP A 431 19.98 13.77 -13.49
CA ASP A 431 20.94 12.67 -13.24
C ASP A 431 22.05 13.07 -12.25
N HIS A 432 22.50 14.31 -12.31
CA HIS A 432 23.49 14.86 -11.40
C HIS A 432 23.07 14.84 -9.91
N LEU A 433 21.78 14.68 -9.62
CA LEU A 433 21.25 14.64 -8.25
C LEU A 433 21.10 13.22 -7.70
N ILE A 434 21.24 12.19 -8.55
CA ILE A 434 20.97 10.80 -8.16
C ILE A 434 22.08 10.21 -7.28
N GLY A 435 23.25 10.87 -7.20
CA GLY A 435 24.31 10.50 -6.24
C GLY A 435 24.98 9.16 -6.51
N VAL A 436 25.35 8.89 -7.75
CA VAL A 436 26.07 7.66 -8.15
C VAL A 436 27.52 7.66 -7.66
N PHE A 437 28.02 8.75 -7.10
CA PHE A 437 29.41 8.87 -6.65
C PHE A 437 29.61 8.45 -5.18
N PRO A 438 30.68 7.69 -4.85
CA PRO A 438 30.89 7.07 -3.53
C PRO A 438 31.01 8.05 -2.38
N ASN A 439 31.33 9.31 -2.62
CA ASN A 439 31.71 10.30 -1.58
C ASN A 439 30.61 11.28 -1.16
N GLY A 440 29.34 11.06 -1.50
CA GLY A 440 28.23 11.87 -0.96
C GLY A 440 28.29 13.39 -1.29
N SER A 441 29.20 13.85 -2.14
CA SER A 441 29.34 15.27 -2.48
C SER A 441 28.19 15.70 -3.39
N LYS A 442 27.38 16.66 -2.92
CA LYS A 442 26.26 17.25 -3.65
C LYS A 442 26.70 18.24 -4.75
N LYS A 443 27.98 18.37 -5.04
CA LYS A 443 28.49 19.31 -6.05
C LYS A 443 28.71 18.58 -7.38
N ILE A 444 28.17 19.17 -8.44
CA ILE A 444 28.48 18.77 -9.83
C ILE A 444 30.00 18.90 -9.99
N THR A 445 30.67 17.79 -10.26
CA THR A 445 32.10 17.80 -10.51
C THR A 445 32.34 17.90 -12.01
N PHE A 446 33.41 18.61 -12.42
CA PHE A 446 33.85 18.67 -13.81
C PHE A 446 34.00 17.25 -14.40
N LYS A 447 34.48 16.29 -13.60
CA LYS A 447 34.57 14.87 -13.99
C LYS A 447 33.25 14.27 -14.40
N PHE A 448 32.14 14.61 -13.72
CA PHE A 448 30.79 14.13 -14.09
C PHE A 448 30.39 14.64 -15.48
N ILE A 449 30.54 15.95 -15.71
CA ILE A 449 30.18 16.57 -16.98
C ILE A 449 31.02 15.96 -18.10
N LEU A 450 32.33 15.81 -17.89
CA LEU A 450 33.25 15.23 -18.87
C LEU A 450 32.85 13.76 -19.19
N ALA A 451 32.58 12.94 -18.19
CA ALA A 451 32.13 11.56 -18.38
C ALA A 451 30.80 11.48 -19.14
N TYR A 452 29.84 12.35 -18.80
CA TYR A 452 28.55 12.40 -19.46
C TYR A 452 28.69 12.76 -20.95
N LEU A 453 29.44 13.81 -21.25
CA LEU A 453 29.72 14.26 -22.62
C LEU A 453 30.53 13.24 -23.41
N SER A 454 31.48 12.56 -22.77
CA SER A 454 32.27 11.47 -23.42
C SER A 454 31.37 10.29 -23.82
N LEU A 455 30.44 9.89 -22.98
CA LEU A 455 29.44 8.85 -23.30
C LEU A 455 28.55 9.28 -24.47
N MET A 456 28.07 10.53 -24.46
CA MET A 456 27.32 11.08 -25.61
C MET A 456 28.10 11.04 -26.89
N LEU A 457 29.39 11.47 -26.86
CA LEU A 457 30.26 11.49 -28.01
C LEU A 457 30.49 10.07 -28.56
N ILE A 458 30.67 9.09 -27.69
CA ILE A 458 30.81 7.68 -28.11
C ILE A 458 29.60 7.22 -28.91
N ILE A 459 28.38 7.50 -28.42
CA ILE A 459 27.15 7.15 -29.13
C ILE A 459 27.06 7.86 -30.49
N LEU A 460 27.38 9.16 -30.53
CA LEU A 460 27.41 9.90 -31.81
C LEU A 460 28.43 9.31 -32.81
N LEU A 461 29.62 8.93 -32.35
CA LEU A 461 30.60 8.24 -33.21
C LEU A 461 30.07 6.91 -33.71
N ILE A 462 29.39 6.10 -32.88
CA ILE A 462 28.77 4.85 -33.33
C ILE A 462 27.72 5.13 -34.42
N TRP A 463 26.91 6.18 -34.28
CA TRP A 463 25.93 6.59 -35.30
C TRP A 463 26.58 6.97 -36.63
N ILE A 464 27.75 7.65 -36.60
CA ILE A 464 28.46 8.05 -37.80
C ILE A 464 29.10 6.85 -38.52
N TYR A 465 29.69 5.90 -37.78
CA TYR A 465 30.46 4.81 -38.40
C TYR A 465 29.67 3.49 -38.56
N ALA A 466 28.62 3.30 -37.75
CA ALA A 466 27.86 2.05 -37.74
C ALA A 466 26.39 2.30 -37.33
N PRO A 467 25.59 3.02 -38.17
CA PRO A 467 24.25 3.46 -37.80
C PRO A 467 23.29 2.33 -37.43
N LEU A 468 23.37 1.18 -38.09
CA LEU A 468 22.54 0.01 -37.74
C LEU A 468 22.87 -0.53 -36.34
N ILE A 469 24.13 -0.59 -35.96
CA ILE A 469 24.58 -1.03 -34.64
C ILE A 469 24.10 -0.02 -33.58
N ALA A 470 24.24 1.29 -33.87
CA ALA A 470 23.76 2.35 -32.99
C ALA A 470 22.23 2.25 -32.75
N LEU A 471 21.47 2.00 -33.82
CA LEU A 471 20.01 1.80 -33.74
C LEU A 471 19.62 0.61 -32.86
N LEU A 472 20.22 -0.56 -33.13
CA LEU A 472 19.94 -1.78 -32.36
C LEU A 472 20.30 -1.59 -30.88
N PHE A 473 21.43 -0.97 -30.62
CA PHE A 473 21.86 -0.66 -29.27
C PHE A 473 20.90 0.32 -28.58
N PHE A 474 20.46 1.38 -29.28
CA PHE A 474 19.46 2.33 -28.81
C PHE A 474 18.14 1.64 -28.44
N ILE A 475 17.61 0.77 -29.31
CA ILE A 475 16.38 0.03 -29.05
C ILE A 475 16.52 -0.86 -27.80
N LEU A 476 17.64 -1.60 -27.67
CA LEU A 476 17.84 -2.53 -26.57
C LEU A 476 17.93 -1.83 -25.20
N TYR A 477 18.74 -0.77 -25.07
CA TYR A 477 18.86 -0.08 -23.79
C TYR A 477 17.61 0.76 -23.46
N SER A 478 16.92 1.29 -24.49
CA SER A 478 15.66 1.99 -24.32
C SER A 478 14.56 1.03 -23.86
N ALA A 479 14.48 -0.17 -24.45
CA ALA A 479 13.56 -1.22 -24.01
C ALA A 479 13.78 -1.58 -22.53
N TRP A 480 15.05 -1.77 -22.14
CA TRP A 480 15.39 -2.00 -20.75
C TRP A 480 14.90 -0.88 -19.84
N HIS A 481 15.20 0.35 -20.19
CA HIS A 481 14.88 1.51 -19.37
C HIS A 481 13.37 1.77 -19.25
N PHE A 482 12.64 1.71 -20.36
CA PHE A 482 11.18 1.92 -20.37
C PHE A 482 10.48 0.83 -19.57
N GLY A 483 10.86 -0.42 -19.81
CA GLY A 483 10.30 -1.54 -19.08
C GLY A 483 10.58 -1.47 -17.58
N GLN A 484 11.78 -1.12 -17.17
CA GLN A 484 12.18 -1.00 -15.78
C GLN A 484 11.39 0.12 -15.04
N ALA A 485 11.25 1.29 -15.67
CA ALA A 485 10.51 2.40 -15.10
C ALA A 485 9.03 2.04 -14.85
N GLU A 486 8.38 1.37 -15.79
CA GLU A 486 6.96 1.04 -15.71
C GLU A 486 6.68 -0.12 -14.77
N THR A 487 7.42 -1.22 -14.88
CA THR A 487 7.22 -2.38 -14.02
C THR A 487 7.46 -2.06 -12.56
N GLN A 488 8.42 -1.16 -12.26
CA GLN A 488 8.60 -0.66 -10.91
C GLN A 488 7.41 0.19 -10.44
N ASN A 489 6.84 1.05 -11.29
CA ASN A 489 5.62 1.78 -10.96
C ASN A 489 4.43 0.84 -10.73
N TRP A 490 4.43 -0.33 -11.36
CA TRP A 490 3.42 -1.38 -11.22
C TRP A 490 3.71 -2.36 -10.08
N ASN A 491 4.79 -2.19 -9.31
CA ASN A 491 5.25 -3.07 -8.24
C ASN A 491 5.57 -4.50 -8.73
N ILE A 492 6.13 -4.62 -9.93
CA ILE A 492 6.61 -5.87 -10.51
C ILE A 492 8.15 -5.89 -10.38
N SER A 493 8.67 -6.77 -9.53
CA SER A 493 10.11 -6.82 -9.17
C SER A 493 10.97 -7.72 -10.07
N SER A 494 10.48 -8.12 -11.25
CA SER A 494 11.20 -9.01 -12.16
C SER A 494 11.93 -8.24 -13.27
N ASN A 495 13.25 -8.29 -13.27
CA ASN A 495 14.08 -7.71 -14.34
C ASN A 495 13.78 -8.32 -15.72
N PHE A 496 13.49 -9.62 -15.76
CA PHE A 496 13.12 -10.31 -17.00
C PHE A 496 11.80 -9.75 -17.57
N ILE A 497 10.76 -9.63 -16.74
CA ILE A 497 9.47 -9.06 -17.17
C ILE A 497 9.63 -7.61 -17.62
N SER A 498 10.49 -6.83 -16.94
CA SER A 498 10.79 -5.45 -17.31
C SER A 498 11.38 -5.38 -18.73
N PHE A 499 12.38 -6.19 -19.02
CA PHE A 499 13.03 -6.20 -20.32
C PHE A 499 12.10 -6.69 -21.42
N VAL A 500 11.38 -7.79 -21.19
CA VAL A 500 10.40 -8.34 -22.14
C VAL A 500 9.31 -7.33 -22.45
N TRP A 501 8.77 -6.64 -21.44
CA TRP A 501 7.78 -5.59 -21.66
C TRP A 501 8.32 -4.45 -22.52
N GLY A 502 9.53 -3.95 -22.24
CA GLY A 502 10.14 -2.88 -23.03
C GLY A 502 10.40 -3.29 -24.48
N ILE A 503 10.84 -4.52 -24.74
CA ILE A 503 10.99 -5.06 -26.09
C ILE A 503 9.62 -5.13 -26.80
N ILE A 504 8.60 -5.68 -26.15
CA ILE A 504 7.24 -5.76 -26.72
C ILE A 504 6.72 -4.36 -27.05
N LEU A 505 6.89 -3.41 -26.16
CA LEU A 505 6.45 -2.03 -26.33
C LEU A 505 7.06 -1.37 -27.57
N LEU A 506 8.41 -1.34 -27.67
CA LEU A 506 9.09 -0.68 -28.78
C LEU A 506 8.90 -1.44 -30.09
N SER A 507 8.95 -2.78 -30.05
CA SER A 507 8.74 -3.58 -31.25
C SER A 507 7.30 -3.43 -31.78
N SER A 508 6.29 -3.40 -30.90
CA SER A 508 4.90 -3.18 -31.35
C SER A 508 4.73 -1.80 -31.96
N LEU A 509 5.27 -0.73 -31.35
CA LEU A 509 5.22 0.62 -31.90
C LEU A 509 5.85 0.70 -33.30
N PHE A 510 7.07 0.17 -33.48
CA PHE A 510 7.76 0.23 -34.76
C PHE A 510 7.12 -0.66 -35.84
N LEU A 511 6.56 -1.81 -35.46
CA LEU A 511 5.89 -2.71 -36.40
C LEU A 511 4.48 -2.22 -36.76
N ILE A 512 3.76 -1.60 -35.86
CA ILE A 512 2.44 -1.00 -36.16
C ILE A 512 2.61 0.15 -37.15
N HIS A 513 3.67 0.93 -37.03
CA HIS A 513 3.99 2.10 -37.86
C HIS A 513 5.20 1.84 -38.77
N PHE A 514 5.26 0.64 -39.39
CA PHE A 514 6.46 0.19 -40.09
C PHE A 514 6.89 1.11 -41.24
N ASP A 515 5.93 1.67 -41.99
CA ASP A 515 6.24 2.55 -43.14
C ASP A 515 6.88 3.86 -42.70
N GLU A 516 6.33 4.52 -41.68
CA GLU A 516 6.93 5.73 -41.09
C GLU A 516 8.30 5.43 -40.46
N PHE A 517 8.42 4.31 -39.77
CA PHE A 517 9.69 3.89 -39.17
C PHE A 517 10.76 3.67 -40.23
N ARG A 518 10.42 3.00 -41.35
CA ARG A 518 11.30 2.77 -42.48
C ARG A 518 11.76 4.09 -43.14
N GLU A 519 10.84 5.05 -43.31
CA GLU A 519 11.11 6.38 -43.84
C GLU A 519 12.11 7.12 -42.97
N ILE A 520 11.91 7.18 -41.65
CA ILE A 520 12.86 7.78 -40.70
C ILE A 520 14.23 7.09 -40.80
N LEU A 521 14.31 5.77 -40.93
CA LEU A 521 15.54 5.03 -41.03
C LEU A 521 16.25 5.31 -42.34
N SER A 522 15.53 5.47 -43.45
CA SER A 522 16.13 5.81 -44.75
C SER A 522 16.85 7.16 -44.71
N ILE A 523 16.24 8.19 -44.02
CA ILE A 523 16.91 9.49 -43.81
C ILE A 523 18.18 9.34 -42.96
N LEU A 524 18.23 8.34 -42.04
CA LEU A 524 19.42 8.04 -41.24
C LEU A 524 20.44 7.14 -41.95
N GLY A 525 20.24 6.84 -43.23
CA GLY A 525 21.13 6.01 -44.00
C GLY A 525 21.00 4.50 -43.75
N ILE A 526 19.89 4.06 -43.15
CA ILE A 526 19.58 2.65 -42.89
C ILE A 526 18.45 2.21 -43.84
N GLU A 527 18.79 1.46 -44.87
CA GLU A 527 17.82 0.92 -45.80
C GLU A 527 17.24 -0.41 -45.29
N LEU A 528 15.93 -0.45 -45.07
CA LEU A 528 15.18 -1.67 -44.81
C LEU A 528 14.49 -2.16 -46.09
N VAL A 529 14.73 -3.42 -46.45
CA VAL A 529 14.05 -4.05 -47.59
C VAL A 529 12.62 -4.43 -47.15
N GLU A 530 11.66 -3.87 -47.80
CA GLU A 530 10.25 -4.24 -47.61
C GLU A 530 9.96 -5.63 -48.18
N ASN A 531 9.38 -6.50 -47.37
CA ASN A 531 8.84 -7.76 -47.87
C ASN A 531 7.30 -7.65 -47.94
N SER A 532 6.77 -7.48 -49.12
CA SER A 532 5.31 -7.32 -49.37
C SER A 532 4.46 -8.48 -48.86
N LYS A 533 5.05 -9.63 -48.54
CA LYS A 533 4.37 -10.80 -47.96
C LYS A 533 4.22 -10.71 -46.45
N ILE A 534 4.86 -9.76 -45.80
CA ILE A 534 4.86 -9.62 -44.33
C ILE A 534 3.90 -8.51 -43.95
N HIS A 535 2.90 -8.85 -43.15
CA HIS A 535 1.96 -7.88 -42.58
C HIS A 535 2.50 -7.34 -41.25
N TYR A 536 3.41 -6.39 -41.27
CA TYR A 536 4.11 -5.84 -40.10
C TYR A 536 3.15 -5.31 -39.03
N GLN A 537 2.13 -4.57 -39.43
CA GLN A 537 1.11 -4.04 -38.50
C GLN A 537 0.37 -5.17 -37.76
N LEU A 538 0.04 -6.27 -38.46
CA LEU A 538 -0.61 -7.42 -37.83
C LEU A 538 0.30 -8.08 -36.79
N ILE A 539 1.60 -8.20 -37.10
CA ILE A 539 2.59 -8.75 -36.15
C ILE A 539 2.70 -7.85 -34.93
N GLY A 540 2.82 -6.53 -35.12
CA GLY A 540 2.88 -5.54 -34.05
C GLY A 540 1.70 -5.64 -33.07
N ASN A 541 0.47 -5.76 -33.62
CA ASN A 541 -0.72 -5.95 -32.81
C ASN A 541 -0.75 -7.33 -32.12
N SER A 542 -0.30 -8.39 -32.79
CA SER A 542 -0.31 -9.74 -32.22
C SER A 542 0.63 -9.89 -31.02
N ILE A 543 1.77 -9.21 -31.04
CA ILE A 543 2.71 -9.21 -29.91
C ILE A 543 2.07 -8.62 -28.64
N LEU A 544 1.12 -7.67 -28.77
CA LEU A 544 0.42 -7.06 -27.62
C LEU A 544 -0.57 -8.01 -26.93
N ILE A 545 -0.92 -9.15 -27.53
CA ILE A 545 -1.84 -10.13 -26.92
C ILE A 545 -1.22 -10.77 -25.68
N ILE A 546 0.09 -10.98 -25.65
CA ILE A 546 0.79 -11.61 -24.52
C ILE A 546 0.67 -10.74 -23.24
N PRO A 547 1.07 -9.45 -23.25
CA PRO A 547 0.91 -8.59 -22.08
C PRO A 547 -0.58 -8.30 -21.78
N LEU A 548 -1.47 -8.32 -22.77
CA LEU A 548 -2.90 -8.18 -22.54
C LEU A 548 -3.44 -9.31 -21.67
N PHE A 549 -3.11 -10.55 -22.00
CA PHE A 549 -3.49 -11.70 -21.19
C PHE A 549 -2.95 -11.60 -19.78
N TYR A 550 -1.67 -11.27 -19.62
CA TYR A 550 -1.03 -11.10 -18.31
C TYR A 550 -1.71 -9.99 -17.48
N ALA A 551 -1.97 -8.82 -18.09
CA ALA A 551 -2.61 -7.69 -17.44
C ALA A 551 -4.06 -8.00 -17.01
N LEU A 552 -4.81 -8.78 -17.80
CA LEU A 552 -6.15 -9.26 -17.46
C LEU A 552 -6.13 -10.22 -16.27
N VAL A 553 -5.24 -11.21 -16.28
CA VAL A 553 -5.10 -12.20 -15.19
C VAL A 553 -4.69 -11.50 -13.89
N LYS A 554 -3.74 -10.58 -13.95
CA LYS A 554 -3.30 -9.78 -12.78
C LYS A 554 -4.24 -8.63 -12.43
N ARG A 555 -5.29 -8.37 -13.26
CA ARG A 555 -6.25 -7.25 -13.10
C ARG A 555 -5.57 -5.89 -12.98
N HIS A 556 -4.54 -5.66 -13.80
CA HIS A 556 -3.71 -4.47 -13.75
C HIS A 556 -4.26 -3.37 -14.67
N ILE A 557 -5.11 -2.48 -14.14
CA ILE A 557 -5.88 -1.49 -14.91
C ILE A 557 -4.97 -0.53 -15.69
N GLU A 558 -3.89 -0.01 -15.06
CA GLU A 558 -2.98 0.94 -15.72
C GLU A 558 -2.34 0.32 -16.97
N TRP A 559 -1.89 -0.92 -16.85
CA TRP A 559 -1.31 -1.66 -17.99
C TRP A 559 -2.34 -1.91 -19.10
N LEU A 560 -3.57 -2.29 -18.72
CA LEU A 560 -4.66 -2.46 -19.71
C LEU A 560 -4.94 -1.18 -20.49
N VAL A 561 -4.97 -0.03 -19.82
CA VAL A 561 -5.19 1.26 -20.50
C VAL A 561 -4.05 1.60 -21.46
N ILE A 562 -2.80 1.30 -21.09
CA ILE A 562 -1.64 1.47 -22.00
C ILE A 562 -1.76 0.55 -23.22
N LEU A 563 -2.20 -0.69 -23.05
CA LEU A 563 -2.42 -1.59 -24.18
C LEU A 563 -3.54 -1.10 -25.10
N ILE A 564 -4.62 -0.55 -24.54
CA ILE A 564 -5.68 0.10 -25.33
C ILE A 564 -5.10 1.29 -26.12
N PHE A 565 -4.26 2.12 -25.49
CA PHE A 565 -3.58 3.22 -26.16
C PHE A 565 -2.74 2.73 -27.35
N LEU A 566 -1.95 1.66 -27.17
CA LEU A 566 -1.13 1.07 -28.23
C LEU A 566 -1.98 0.46 -29.37
N PHE A 567 -3.11 -0.16 -29.07
CA PHE A 567 -4.05 -0.62 -30.11
C PHE A 567 -4.69 0.52 -30.89
N LEU A 568 -5.04 1.62 -30.23
CA LEU A 568 -5.60 2.80 -30.89
C LEU A 568 -4.57 3.55 -31.74
N SER A 569 -3.28 3.38 -31.47
CA SER A 569 -2.22 4.03 -32.23
C SER A 569 -2.16 3.60 -33.71
N ASN A 570 -2.80 2.46 -34.07
CA ASN A 570 -2.91 2.03 -35.46
C ASN A 570 -3.53 3.08 -36.41
N TYR A 571 -4.21 4.08 -35.87
CA TYR A 571 -4.90 5.14 -36.62
C TYR A 571 -4.18 6.49 -36.52
N GLU A 572 -3.00 6.53 -35.95
CA GLU A 572 -2.25 7.74 -35.68
C GLU A 572 -0.81 7.62 -36.19
N SER A 573 -0.05 8.73 -36.22
CA SER A 573 1.37 8.67 -36.62
C SER A 573 2.28 8.10 -35.52
N LEU A 574 3.40 7.51 -35.91
CA LEU A 574 4.46 7.05 -35.00
C LEU A 574 4.93 8.18 -34.08
N LEU A 575 5.15 9.37 -34.64
CA LEU A 575 5.68 10.51 -33.91
C LEU A 575 4.71 10.97 -32.81
N LEU A 576 3.40 11.02 -33.10
CA LEU A 576 2.38 11.38 -32.11
C LEU A 576 2.31 10.32 -31.03
N THR A 577 2.22 9.05 -31.40
CA THR A 577 2.09 7.93 -30.46
C THR A 577 3.29 7.81 -29.56
N PHE A 578 4.51 7.80 -30.16
CA PHE A 578 5.75 7.74 -29.39
C PHE A 578 5.92 8.99 -28.51
N GLY A 579 5.63 10.18 -29.01
CA GLY A 579 5.73 11.43 -28.26
C GLY A 579 4.81 11.48 -27.05
N LEU A 580 3.53 11.11 -27.22
CA LEU A 580 2.58 11.01 -26.11
C LEU A 580 3.01 9.98 -25.07
N TYR A 581 3.44 8.80 -25.52
CA TYR A 581 3.92 7.74 -24.63
C TYR A 581 5.17 8.18 -23.86
N PHE A 582 6.18 8.70 -24.56
CA PHE A 582 7.44 9.13 -23.98
C PHE A 582 7.22 10.24 -22.93
N VAL A 583 6.44 11.25 -23.25
CA VAL A 583 6.22 12.39 -22.37
C VAL A 583 5.29 12.03 -21.20
N PHE A 584 4.08 11.58 -21.51
CA PHE A 584 3.01 11.50 -20.52
C PHE A 584 2.98 10.18 -19.75
N GLN A 585 3.62 9.13 -20.27
CA GLN A 585 3.76 7.86 -19.56
C GLN A 585 5.17 7.71 -18.99
N HIS A 586 6.17 7.53 -19.82
CA HIS A 586 7.53 7.19 -19.40
C HIS A 586 8.19 8.30 -18.55
N SER A 587 8.33 9.51 -19.09
CA SER A 587 9.03 10.62 -18.43
C SER A 587 8.32 11.07 -17.15
N ARG A 588 6.98 11.04 -17.14
CA ARG A 588 6.17 11.31 -15.94
C ARG A 588 6.43 10.30 -14.83
N ILE A 589 6.58 9.02 -15.17
CA ILE A 589 6.90 7.96 -14.21
C ILE A 589 8.33 8.17 -13.67
N GLY A 590 9.30 8.41 -14.53
CA GLY A 590 10.68 8.72 -14.15
C GLY A 590 10.75 9.92 -13.20
N TRP A 591 10.04 11.02 -13.53
CA TRP A 591 9.92 12.20 -12.65
C TRP A 591 9.33 11.85 -11.28
N LYS A 592 8.28 11.02 -11.24
CA LYS A 592 7.66 10.58 -9.98
C LYS A 592 8.63 9.78 -9.11
N HIS A 593 9.41 8.87 -9.70
CA HIS A 593 10.41 8.09 -8.98
C HIS A 593 11.51 8.96 -8.40
N LEU A 594 12.06 9.90 -9.20
CA LEU A 594 13.05 10.87 -8.77
C LEU A 594 12.52 11.77 -7.64
N LYS A 595 11.31 12.28 -7.78
CA LYS A 595 10.66 13.09 -6.75
C LYS A 595 10.53 12.36 -5.42
N SER A 596 10.14 11.09 -5.46
CA SER A 596 10.01 10.26 -4.26
C SER A 596 11.33 10.11 -3.52
N LYS A 597 12.44 9.94 -4.25
CA LYS A 597 13.78 9.76 -3.65
C LYS A 597 14.41 11.07 -3.20
N LEU A 598 14.33 12.10 -4.04
CA LEU A 598 14.93 13.41 -3.76
C LEU A 598 14.15 14.20 -2.69
N GLN A 599 12.90 13.81 -2.41
CA GLN A 599 11.99 14.47 -1.46
C GLN A 599 11.88 15.97 -1.68
N LYS A 600 11.95 16.40 -2.95
CA LYS A 600 11.88 17.82 -3.36
C LYS A 600 10.51 18.15 -3.94
N SER A 601 10.12 19.44 -3.91
CA SER A 601 8.93 19.93 -4.62
C SER A 601 9.16 19.93 -6.14
N ASN A 602 8.08 19.83 -6.94
CA ASN A 602 8.17 19.86 -8.40
C ASN A 602 8.88 21.14 -8.90
N PHE A 603 8.57 22.30 -8.29
CA PHE A 603 9.18 23.57 -8.65
C PHE A 603 10.70 23.58 -8.44
N LYS A 604 11.17 23.04 -7.30
CA LYS A 604 12.61 22.96 -7.00
C LYS A 604 13.32 22.02 -7.96
N MET A 605 12.72 20.85 -8.27
CA MET A 605 13.27 19.90 -9.25
C MET A 605 13.35 20.52 -10.64
N PHE A 606 12.29 21.20 -11.09
CA PHE A 606 12.28 21.87 -12.38
C PHE A 606 13.35 22.97 -12.47
N LYS A 607 13.52 23.79 -11.43
CA LYS A 607 14.57 24.82 -11.35
C LYS A 607 15.99 24.21 -11.45
N GLU A 608 16.20 23.04 -10.82
CA GLU A 608 17.49 22.34 -10.86
C GLU A 608 17.74 21.65 -12.22
N ALA A 609 16.68 21.23 -12.93
CA ALA A 609 16.77 20.67 -14.29
C ALA A 609 16.98 21.73 -15.37
N LEU A 610 16.52 22.97 -15.14
CA LEU A 610 16.42 24.03 -16.15
C LEU A 610 17.75 24.34 -16.89
N PRO A 611 18.92 24.47 -16.25
CA PRO A 611 20.17 24.73 -16.95
C PRO A 611 20.55 23.65 -17.96
N PHE A 612 20.35 22.38 -17.60
CA PHE A 612 20.63 21.24 -18.45
C PHE A 612 19.62 21.10 -19.59
N ASN A 613 18.34 21.41 -19.31
CA ASN A 613 17.30 21.49 -20.33
C ASN A 613 17.62 22.51 -21.39
N LEU A 614 17.94 23.75 -20.98
CA LEU A 614 18.32 24.82 -21.92
C LEU A 614 19.57 24.43 -22.69
N GLY A 615 20.56 23.82 -22.03
CA GLY A 615 21.78 23.31 -22.68
C GLY A 615 21.48 22.27 -23.74
N ALA A 616 20.63 21.30 -23.47
CA ALA A 616 20.24 20.26 -24.42
C ALA A 616 19.49 20.84 -25.63
N ILE A 617 18.56 21.75 -25.41
CA ILE A 617 17.80 22.43 -26.48
C ILE A 617 18.74 23.27 -27.34
N LEU A 618 19.62 24.03 -26.72
CA LEU A 618 20.58 24.85 -27.43
C LEU A 618 21.53 24.00 -28.28
N LEU A 619 22.03 22.91 -27.73
CA LEU A 619 22.90 21.97 -28.45
C LEU A 619 22.19 21.39 -29.70
N TYR A 620 20.93 20.95 -29.53
CA TYR A 620 20.13 20.44 -30.64
C TYR A 620 19.88 21.51 -31.72
N LEU A 621 19.41 22.69 -31.35
CA LEU A 621 19.15 23.80 -32.29
C LEU A 621 20.42 24.24 -33.02
N THR A 622 21.54 24.27 -32.31
CA THR A 622 22.85 24.60 -32.92
C THR A 622 23.25 23.54 -33.93
N SER A 623 23.04 22.22 -33.63
CA SER A 623 23.36 21.16 -34.58
C SER A 623 22.50 21.22 -35.83
N VAL A 624 21.19 21.46 -35.70
CA VAL A 624 20.26 21.66 -36.84
C VAL A 624 20.70 22.85 -37.71
N TYR A 625 21.07 23.96 -37.08
CA TYR A 625 21.52 25.15 -37.80
C TYR A 625 22.87 24.94 -38.52
N VAL A 626 23.85 24.36 -37.84
CA VAL A 626 25.21 24.15 -38.39
C VAL A 626 25.17 23.13 -39.55
N LEU A 627 24.39 22.07 -39.41
CA LEU A 627 24.23 21.02 -40.40
C LEU A 627 23.27 21.43 -41.54
N LYS A 628 22.58 22.56 -41.42
CA LYS A 628 21.60 23.09 -42.39
C LYS A 628 20.49 22.09 -42.71
N LEU A 629 20.03 21.37 -41.71
CA LEU A 629 19.01 20.33 -41.87
C LEU A 629 17.64 20.93 -42.25
N ASN A 630 16.96 20.28 -43.19
CA ASN A 630 15.55 20.56 -43.45
C ASN A 630 14.67 19.99 -42.29
N PRO A 631 13.37 20.31 -42.20
CA PRO A 631 12.52 19.85 -41.10
C PRO A 631 12.46 18.33 -40.94
N GLU A 632 12.45 17.56 -42.00
CA GLU A 632 12.39 16.08 -41.99
C GLU A 632 13.71 15.48 -41.51
N GLU A 633 14.82 15.99 -42.06
CA GLU A 633 16.16 15.64 -41.59
C GLU A 633 16.33 16.02 -40.10
N GLY A 634 15.87 17.20 -39.71
CA GLY A 634 15.91 17.65 -38.32
C GLY A 634 15.19 16.66 -37.38
N LEU A 635 14.03 16.14 -37.80
CA LEU A 635 13.30 15.15 -37.03
C LEU A 635 14.07 13.84 -36.91
N ALA A 636 14.65 13.33 -38.01
CA ALA A 636 15.44 12.07 -37.98
C ALA A 636 16.71 12.26 -37.12
N TYR A 637 17.41 13.38 -37.26
CA TYR A 637 18.56 13.71 -36.42
C TYR A 637 18.20 13.94 -34.95
N PHE A 638 16.95 14.31 -34.64
CA PHE A 638 16.45 14.35 -33.26
C PHE A 638 16.52 12.98 -32.59
N PHE A 639 16.26 11.89 -33.30
CA PHE A 639 16.42 10.51 -32.77
C PHE A 639 17.87 10.19 -32.43
N ILE A 640 18.83 10.60 -33.28
CA ILE A 640 20.27 10.45 -32.98
C ILE A 640 20.62 11.23 -31.71
N PHE A 641 20.19 12.49 -31.63
CA PHE A 641 20.41 13.34 -30.47
C PHE A 641 19.79 12.76 -29.19
N LEU A 642 18.54 12.29 -29.30
CA LEU A 642 17.84 11.64 -28.18
C LEU A 642 18.57 10.37 -27.72
N SER A 643 19.08 9.54 -28.66
CA SER A 643 19.86 8.34 -28.30
C SER A 643 21.17 8.70 -27.60
N ALA A 644 21.87 9.72 -28.05
CA ALA A 644 23.13 10.15 -27.45
C ALA A 644 22.94 10.69 -26.03
N ILE A 645 21.89 11.48 -25.78
CA ILE A 645 21.62 12.09 -24.46
C ILE A 645 20.98 11.09 -23.49
N SER A 646 20.20 10.10 -23.98
CA SER A 646 19.52 9.12 -23.14
C SER A 646 20.44 8.00 -22.65
N PHE A 647 21.51 7.68 -23.33
CA PHE A 647 22.38 6.58 -22.92
C PHE A 647 23.03 6.79 -21.54
N PRO A 648 23.70 7.94 -21.25
CA PRO A 648 24.17 8.23 -19.90
C PRO A 648 23.04 8.20 -18.87
N HIS A 649 21.88 8.79 -19.20
CA HIS A 649 20.70 8.79 -18.35
C HIS A 649 20.25 7.36 -17.95
N VAL A 650 20.17 6.45 -18.92
CA VAL A 650 19.79 5.05 -18.67
C VAL A 650 20.77 4.35 -17.73
N LEU A 651 22.07 4.59 -17.89
CA LEU A 651 23.09 4.04 -17.00
C LEU A 651 22.92 4.52 -15.57
N PHE A 652 22.67 5.82 -15.38
CA PHE A 652 22.44 6.39 -14.04
C PHE A 652 21.12 5.89 -13.43
N MET A 653 20.06 5.81 -14.20
CA MET A 653 18.76 5.29 -13.73
C MET A 653 18.83 3.79 -13.41
N HIS A 654 19.61 2.99 -14.15
CA HIS A 654 19.81 1.59 -13.81
C HIS A 654 20.41 1.42 -12.41
N VAL A 655 21.48 2.15 -12.09
CA VAL A 655 22.08 2.16 -10.74
C VAL A 655 21.08 2.66 -9.68
N PHE A 656 20.28 3.65 -10.04
CA PHE A 656 19.21 4.16 -9.18
C PHE A 656 18.19 3.10 -8.83
N TYR A 657 17.74 2.29 -9.79
CA TYR A 657 16.73 1.25 -9.58
C TYR A 657 17.29 0.01 -8.85
N GLN A 658 18.58 -0.29 -8.97
CA GLN A 658 19.19 -1.39 -8.21
C GLN A 658 19.37 -1.10 -6.72
N LYS A 659 19.54 0.16 -6.33
CA LYS A 659 19.76 0.57 -4.93
C LYS A 659 18.44 0.76 -4.14
N ASN A 660 17.31 0.59 -4.78
CA ASN A 660 15.96 0.68 -4.17
C ASN A 660 15.22 -0.63 -4.22
#